data_aefbfc8f2b29aa2a413f78431a89ed0b
#
_entry.id   aefbfc8f2b29aa2a413f78431a89ed0b
#
_cell.length_a   1.000
_cell.length_b   1.000
_cell.length_c   1.000
_cell.angle_alpha   90.00
_cell.angle_beta   90.00
_cell.angle_gamma   90.00
#
_symmetry.space_group_name_H-M   'P 1'
#
loop_
_entity.id
_entity.type
_entity.pdbx_description
1 polymer ?
#
loop_
_entity_poly.entity_id
_entity_poly.type
_entity_poly.pdbx_seq_one_letter_code
_entity_poly.pdbx_strand_id
1 'polypeptide(L)'
;MASSSSPPPPPLKLPIPGRRNILITSALPYVNNVPHLGNIIGCEHPSPAPASPRPRVFSPGPSPFVSWGFRPAVRAGVLSADVFARYCRLRGYNVLYICGTDEYGTATETKAMEEKCSPKEICDKYHAIHSEVYKWFDIKFDKFGRTSSPQQTEICQAIFHKLMKNNWLTENTMQQLYCDTCQRFLADRLVEGACPTAGCTNKSARGDQCDNCSHMLNPTELIDPKCKVCKNTPRIRETDHLFLDLPLLKDKLVNYINDTSVAGMWSQNAIQATNAWLKEGLKPRCITRDLKWGVPVPIEKYKDKVFYVWFDAPIGYVSITASYTPEWEKWWKNPDNVELFQFMGKDNVPFHTIMFPSTLLGTGENWTMMKTISVTEYLNYEAGKFSKSKGIGVFGNDAKDTNIPPEVWRYYLLTNRPEVNTKTFPASDTLFTWTDLQAKLNSELLKNLGNFINRVLSFIAKPAGAGYDSIIPDAPGAESHPQTIELAEKASKWVEQYLDAMEKVKLKQGLKSAMSISNEGNAYLQDSEFWKLYKEDPATCAIVMKTSVGLVYLLACLLEPFMPSFSNEVLHQLNVSPEENLSFSEEKGESVKAKTPWDFLPAGHKIGRPAPLFEELKDEKVSELREKYAGSQAERSSKALADAEATKIANQLKSTTLSEGGSKKELKKQPGNSKSKAAEEEVSVSKLDIRVGLIRKAEKHPDADSLYIEEIDVGEEVPRTVVSGLVKYIPLEEMQNRKVCVLCNLKPVAMRGIKSHAMVLAVSSDDHTKVELVEPPGDAAVGERVTFAGYSGEPEASLSGKSKVWENLAADLHSNGELVACYKDVPFTTSAGVCKVKTIANGEIR
;
A
#
# COMPACT_ATOMS: atom_id res chain seq x y z
N MET A 1 15.34 13.03 50.64
CA MET A 1 15.73 12.77 49.26
C MET A 1 15.58 11.28 49.02
N ALA A 2 14.45 10.87 48.46
CA ALA A 2 14.21 9.48 48.09
C ALA A 2 14.80 9.32 46.69
N SER A 3 15.81 8.48 46.53
CA SER A 3 16.39 8.10 45.26
C SER A 3 15.33 7.32 44.48
N SER A 4 14.80 7.91 43.42
CA SER A 4 13.97 7.22 42.43
C SER A 4 14.87 6.24 41.64
N SER A 5 15.00 5.01 42.15
CA SER A 5 15.56 3.92 41.37
C SER A 5 14.64 3.64 40.21
N SER A 6 15.09 3.89 38.98
CA SER A 6 14.43 3.41 37.79
C SER A 6 14.21 1.89 37.89
N PRO A 7 13.07 1.37 37.45
CA PRO A 7 12.82 -0.07 37.47
C PRO A 7 13.92 -0.81 36.69
N PRO A 8 14.31 -2.01 37.11
CA PRO A 8 15.33 -2.79 36.42
C PRO A 8 14.89 -3.01 34.95
N PRO A 9 15.85 -3.04 34.02
CA PRO A 9 15.54 -3.30 32.63
C PRO A 9 14.84 -4.66 32.50
N PRO A 10 13.86 -4.80 31.62
CA PRO A 10 13.15 -6.06 31.42
C PRO A 10 14.16 -7.18 31.07
N PRO A 11 13.92 -8.43 31.50
CA PRO A 11 14.81 -9.54 31.21
C PRO A 11 14.94 -9.73 29.70
N LEU A 12 16.17 -10.05 29.24
CA LEU A 12 16.46 -10.31 27.84
C LEU A 12 15.67 -11.53 27.36
N LYS A 13 14.99 -11.42 26.22
CA LYS A 13 14.21 -12.51 25.63
C LYS A 13 15.14 -13.48 24.91
N LEU A 14 15.03 -14.74 25.26
CA LEU A 14 15.69 -15.85 24.59
C LEU A 14 14.63 -16.86 24.10
N PRO A 15 14.95 -17.69 23.09
CA PRO A 15 14.04 -18.74 22.65
C PRO A 15 13.75 -19.71 23.80
N ILE A 16 12.50 -20.08 23.93
CA ILE A 16 11.99 -20.96 24.99
C ILE A 16 11.69 -22.33 24.38
N PRO A 17 12.34 -23.43 24.84
CA PRO A 17 12.00 -24.76 24.37
C PRO A 17 10.53 -25.11 24.59
N GLY A 18 9.91 -25.75 23.60
CA GLY A 18 8.49 -26.12 23.64
C GLY A 18 7.50 -24.99 23.44
N ARG A 19 7.95 -23.74 23.27
CA ARG A 19 7.11 -22.61 22.86
C ARG A 19 7.39 -22.21 21.43
N ARG A 20 6.40 -21.62 20.76
CA ARG A 20 6.60 -21.01 19.45
C ARG A 20 7.44 -19.74 19.59
N ASN A 21 8.67 -19.77 19.06
CA ASN A 21 9.60 -18.64 19.11
C ASN A 21 9.62 -17.93 17.75
N ILE A 22 9.32 -16.65 17.73
CA ILE A 22 9.17 -15.87 16.49
C ILE A 22 10.18 -14.73 16.50
N LEU A 23 11.09 -14.75 15.56
CA LEU A 23 12.00 -13.65 15.26
C LEU A 23 11.39 -12.82 14.12
N ILE A 24 11.15 -11.54 14.38
CA ILE A 24 10.57 -10.61 13.41
C ILE A 24 11.60 -9.55 13.08
N THR A 25 11.79 -9.29 11.78
CA THR A 25 12.60 -8.18 11.30
C THR A 25 11.84 -7.33 10.31
N SER A 26 12.08 -6.04 10.31
CA SER A 26 11.66 -5.14 9.24
C SER A 26 12.88 -4.52 8.57
N ALA A 27 12.80 -4.27 7.26
CA ALA A 27 13.90 -3.72 6.49
C ALA A 27 14.44 -2.44 7.13
N LEU A 28 15.77 -2.33 7.20
CA LEU A 28 16.44 -1.23 7.89
C LEU A 28 16.36 0.06 7.05
N PRO A 29 15.76 1.15 7.54
CA PRO A 29 15.74 2.43 6.83
C PRO A 29 17.11 3.09 6.75
N TYR A 30 17.40 3.76 5.63
CA TYR A 30 18.58 4.61 5.49
C TYR A 30 18.49 5.89 6.33
N VAL A 31 19.63 6.35 6.83
CA VAL A 31 19.78 7.58 7.62
C VAL A 31 20.07 8.83 6.79
N ASN A 32 19.42 8.98 5.66
CA ASN A 32 19.63 10.12 4.76
C ASN A 32 18.41 11.03 4.59
N ASN A 33 17.28 10.67 5.21
CA ASN A 33 16.04 11.43 5.16
C ASN A 33 15.08 11.04 6.30
N VAL A 34 14.07 11.88 6.54
CA VAL A 34 12.93 11.57 7.41
C VAL A 34 12.03 10.53 6.74
N PRO A 35 11.53 9.51 7.46
CA PRO A 35 10.62 8.53 6.87
C PRO A 35 9.30 9.19 6.48
N HIS A 36 8.81 8.96 5.26
CA HIS A 36 7.45 9.31 4.87
C HIS A 36 6.46 8.17 5.18
N LEU A 37 5.16 8.40 5.04
CA LEU A 37 4.13 7.40 5.36
C LEU A 37 4.34 6.06 4.65
N GLY A 38 4.81 6.07 3.40
CA GLY A 38 5.16 4.86 2.67
C GLY A 38 6.28 4.05 3.34
N ASN A 39 7.32 4.69 3.89
CA ASN A 39 8.38 3.99 4.63
C ASN A 39 7.85 3.30 5.89
N ILE A 40 6.85 3.89 6.55
CA ILE A 40 6.28 3.38 7.80
C ILE A 40 5.49 2.09 7.54
N ILE A 41 4.65 2.05 6.50
CA ILE A 41 3.89 0.85 6.12
C ILE A 41 4.73 -0.18 5.37
N GLY A 42 5.81 0.22 4.72
CA GLY A 42 6.67 -0.64 3.89
C GLY A 42 6.65 -0.30 2.41
N CYS A 43 6.02 0.80 2.02
CA CYS A 43 5.82 1.23 0.64
C CYS A 43 6.73 2.38 0.26
N GLU A 44 7.23 2.43 -0.96
CA GLU A 44 7.97 3.58 -1.50
C GLU A 44 7.66 3.96 -2.95
N HIS A 45 8.29 5.06 -3.36
CA HIS A 45 8.22 5.66 -4.68
C HIS A 45 9.08 4.97 -5.73
N PRO A 46 8.56 4.63 -6.92
CA PRO A 46 9.41 4.33 -8.05
C PRO A 46 10.11 5.63 -8.51
N SER A 47 11.41 5.56 -8.78
CA SER A 47 11.91 6.27 -9.96
C SER A 47 11.05 5.84 -11.14
N PRO A 48 10.69 6.72 -12.10
CA PRO A 48 9.80 6.36 -13.19
C PRO A 48 10.29 5.07 -13.85
N ALA A 49 9.42 4.07 -13.91
CA ALA A 49 9.71 2.83 -14.61
C ALA A 49 9.95 3.16 -16.10
N PRO A 50 10.93 2.54 -16.75
CA PRO A 50 11.06 2.67 -18.19
C PRO A 50 9.81 2.09 -18.85
N ALA A 51 9.26 2.81 -19.83
CA ALA A 51 8.27 2.27 -20.73
C ALA A 51 8.80 0.95 -21.31
N SER A 52 7.97 -0.10 -21.36
CA SER A 52 8.30 -1.42 -21.86
C SER A 52 9.05 -1.34 -23.18
N PRO A 53 10.22 -1.97 -23.33
CA PRO A 53 10.95 -1.96 -24.60
C PRO A 53 10.20 -2.85 -25.60
N ARG A 54 9.88 -2.29 -26.77
CA ARG A 54 9.53 -3.08 -27.95
C ARG A 54 10.72 -3.99 -28.31
N PRO A 55 10.51 -5.22 -28.75
CA PRO A 55 11.59 -6.15 -29.04
C PRO A 55 12.47 -5.62 -30.20
N ARG A 56 13.72 -5.35 -29.91
CA ARG A 56 14.75 -5.14 -30.94
C ARG A 56 15.55 -6.42 -31.12
N VAL A 57 15.68 -6.81 -32.38
CA VAL A 57 16.51 -7.90 -32.87
C VAL A 57 17.96 -7.60 -32.50
N PHE A 58 18.63 -8.55 -31.83
CA PHE A 58 20.03 -8.46 -31.45
C PHE A 58 20.91 -9.17 -32.49
N SER A 59 21.97 -8.49 -32.91
CA SER A 59 23.16 -9.10 -33.49
C SER A 59 24.22 -9.30 -32.40
N PRO A 60 24.98 -10.42 -32.38
CA PRO A 60 25.87 -10.76 -31.29
C PRO A 60 27.24 -10.10 -31.43
N GLY A 61 27.56 -9.20 -30.48
CA GLY A 61 28.93 -8.74 -30.25
C GLY A 61 29.28 -8.96 -28.77
N PRO A 62 30.58 -9.18 -28.41
CA PRO A 62 30.96 -9.49 -27.06
C PRO A 62 30.75 -8.27 -26.15
N SER A 63 29.82 -8.39 -25.19
CA SER A 63 29.46 -7.35 -24.25
C SER A 63 30.33 -7.42 -23.01
N PRO A 64 30.97 -6.32 -22.57
CA PRO A 64 31.60 -6.23 -21.29
C PRO A 64 30.55 -6.17 -20.17
N PHE A 65 30.87 -6.70 -19.01
CA PHE A 65 30.09 -6.81 -17.79
C PHE A 65 29.25 -5.55 -17.48
N VAL A 66 27.93 -5.66 -17.61
CA VAL A 66 27.00 -4.62 -17.17
C VAL A 66 26.68 -4.87 -15.70
N SER A 67 27.24 -4.05 -14.83
CA SER A 67 26.80 -4.00 -13.43
C SER A 67 25.43 -3.30 -13.39
N TRP A 68 24.36 -4.06 -13.25
CA TRP A 68 23.03 -3.52 -13.00
C TRP A 68 22.98 -2.87 -11.63
N GLY A 69 23.15 -1.57 -11.60
CA GLY A 69 23.00 -0.76 -10.41
C GLY A 69 21.52 -0.53 -10.07
N PHE A 70 20.86 -1.54 -9.47
CA PHE A 70 19.62 -1.29 -8.77
C PHE A 70 19.92 -0.41 -7.55
N ARG A 71 19.21 0.73 -7.42
CA ARG A 71 19.20 1.47 -6.16
C ARG A 71 18.41 0.69 -5.15
N PRO A 72 18.99 0.22 -4.06
CA PRO A 72 18.21 -0.08 -2.88
C PRO A 72 17.92 1.22 -2.13
N ALA A 73 16.74 1.75 -2.26
CA ALA A 73 16.19 2.53 -1.19
C ALA A 73 15.62 1.51 -0.19
N VAL A 74 16.33 1.24 0.87
CA VAL A 74 15.91 0.33 1.95
C VAL A 74 14.68 0.91 2.64
N ARG A 75 13.65 0.10 2.83
CA ARG A 75 12.29 0.56 3.15
C ARG A 75 11.69 -0.30 4.21
N ALA A 76 11.46 0.32 5.35
CA ALA A 76 11.02 -0.35 6.55
C ALA A 76 9.53 -0.66 6.53
N GLY A 77 9.15 -1.93 6.56
CA GLY A 77 7.79 -2.37 6.85
C GLY A 77 7.49 -2.35 8.35
N VAL A 78 7.91 -1.30 9.08
CA VAL A 78 7.90 -1.30 10.54
C VAL A 78 6.50 -1.42 11.13
N LEU A 79 5.50 -0.75 10.56
CA LEU A 79 4.12 -0.84 11.04
C LEU A 79 3.53 -2.23 10.80
N SER A 80 3.75 -2.81 9.62
CA SER A 80 3.28 -4.16 9.31
C SER A 80 3.91 -5.21 10.23
N ALA A 81 5.21 -5.08 10.50
CA ALA A 81 5.94 -5.94 11.43
C ALA A 81 5.47 -5.75 12.88
N ASP A 82 5.21 -4.51 13.32
CA ASP A 82 4.69 -4.21 14.65
C ASP A 82 3.33 -4.85 14.88
N VAL A 83 2.41 -4.70 13.92
CA VAL A 83 1.08 -5.34 13.99
C VAL A 83 1.21 -6.85 14.16
N PHE A 84 2.06 -7.49 13.37
CA PHE A 84 2.26 -8.92 13.48
C PHE A 84 2.94 -9.31 14.80
N ALA A 85 3.92 -8.54 15.28
CA ALA A 85 4.58 -8.76 16.55
C ALA A 85 3.62 -8.63 17.73
N ARG A 86 2.74 -7.63 17.71
CA ARG A 86 1.69 -7.44 18.74
C ARG A 86 0.70 -8.59 18.70
N TYR A 87 0.22 -8.98 17.52
CA TYR A 87 -0.63 -10.16 17.37
C TYR A 87 0.03 -11.41 17.96
N CYS A 88 1.28 -11.70 17.64
CA CYS A 88 1.99 -12.85 18.17
C CYS A 88 2.12 -12.80 19.70
N ARG A 89 2.35 -11.61 20.27
CA ARG A 89 2.38 -11.43 21.73
C ARG A 89 1.01 -11.64 22.35
N LEU A 90 -0.05 -11.13 21.71
CA LEU A 90 -1.45 -11.34 22.12
C LEU A 90 -1.81 -12.85 22.15
N ARG A 91 -1.25 -13.64 21.21
CA ARG A 91 -1.40 -15.11 21.12
C ARG A 91 -0.56 -15.86 22.18
N GLY A 92 0.28 -15.19 22.94
CA GLY A 92 1.16 -15.81 23.93
C GLY A 92 2.45 -16.40 23.36
N TYR A 93 2.81 -16.12 22.08
CA TYR A 93 4.07 -16.57 21.48
C TYR A 93 5.26 -15.81 22.05
N ASN A 94 6.43 -16.45 22.06
CA ASN A 94 7.67 -15.79 22.44
C ASN A 94 8.25 -15.02 21.23
N VAL A 95 8.23 -13.69 21.30
CA VAL A 95 8.51 -12.81 20.17
C VAL A 95 9.70 -11.92 20.44
N LEU A 96 10.64 -11.88 19.48
CA LEU A 96 11.69 -10.88 19.40
C LEU A 96 11.53 -10.06 18.10
N TYR A 97 11.21 -8.77 18.23
CA TYR A 97 11.08 -7.86 17.09
C TYR A 97 12.28 -6.91 17.01
N ILE A 98 13.08 -7.07 15.96
CA ILE A 98 14.33 -6.34 15.70
C ILE A 98 14.17 -5.44 14.48
N CYS A 99 14.60 -4.20 14.62
CA CYS A 99 14.82 -3.25 13.53
C CYS A 99 15.98 -2.31 13.90
N GLY A 100 16.33 -1.43 13.00
CA GLY A 100 17.36 -0.41 13.23
C GLY A 100 17.56 0.45 11.99
N THR A 101 18.64 1.24 11.99
CA THR A 101 19.03 2.09 10.86
C THR A 101 20.17 1.47 10.07
N ASP A 102 20.05 1.51 8.72
CA ASP A 102 21.15 1.24 7.80
C ASP A 102 21.97 2.51 7.61
N GLU A 103 23.20 2.49 8.12
CA GLU A 103 24.03 3.68 8.31
C GLU A 103 25.22 3.79 7.36
N TYR A 104 25.51 2.71 6.62
CA TYR A 104 26.64 2.68 5.70
C TYR A 104 26.26 3.01 4.25
N GLY A 105 27.28 3.23 3.41
CA GLY A 105 27.12 3.45 1.97
C GLY A 105 27.14 4.90 1.50
N THR A 106 27.12 5.06 0.16
CA THR A 106 27.28 6.35 -0.52
C THR A 106 26.19 7.38 -0.17
N ALA A 107 24.99 6.94 0.17
CA ALA A 107 23.88 7.83 0.51
C ALA A 107 24.18 8.65 1.77
N THR A 108 24.73 8.02 2.80
CA THR A 108 25.14 8.65 4.06
C THR A 108 26.33 9.59 3.85
N GLU A 109 27.37 9.14 3.13
CA GLU A 109 28.53 10.01 2.83
C GLU A 109 28.12 11.26 2.03
N THR A 110 27.29 11.08 0.99
CA THR A 110 26.79 12.21 0.20
C THR A 110 26.01 13.20 1.06
N LYS A 111 25.14 12.70 1.93
CA LYS A 111 24.34 13.53 2.82
C LYS A 111 25.21 14.29 3.83
N ALA A 112 26.24 13.63 4.37
CA ALA A 112 27.21 14.25 5.26
C ALA A 112 27.96 15.41 4.57
N MET A 113 28.36 15.23 3.31
CA MET A 113 28.97 16.28 2.52
C MET A 113 28.05 17.47 2.25
N GLU A 114 26.76 17.18 1.91
CA GLU A 114 25.74 18.23 1.70
C GLU A 114 25.51 19.04 2.97
N GLU A 115 25.45 18.40 4.13
CA GLU A 115 25.24 19.05 5.43
C GLU A 115 26.55 19.53 6.10
N LYS A 116 27.71 19.30 5.46
CA LYS A 116 29.05 19.68 5.94
C LYS A 116 29.39 19.14 7.33
N CYS A 117 29.05 17.90 7.57
CA CYS A 117 29.31 17.19 8.82
C CYS A 117 29.87 15.79 8.57
N SER A 118 30.23 15.06 9.61
CA SER A 118 30.71 13.68 9.47
C SER A 118 29.56 12.70 9.18
N PRO A 119 29.84 11.56 8.53
CA PRO A 119 28.85 10.51 8.36
C PRO A 119 28.23 10.05 9.68
N LYS A 120 29.02 10.02 10.76
CA LYS A 120 28.53 9.65 12.10
C LYS A 120 27.46 10.62 12.60
N GLU A 121 27.69 11.93 12.47
CA GLU A 121 26.72 12.96 12.89
C GLU A 121 25.42 12.86 12.09
N ILE A 122 25.48 12.54 10.78
CA ILE A 122 24.29 12.27 9.97
C ILE A 122 23.55 11.05 10.51
N CYS A 123 24.26 9.97 10.81
CA CYS A 123 23.67 8.76 11.37
C CYS A 123 23.01 9.03 12.73
N ASP A 124 23.67 9.73 13.62
CA ASP A 124 23.13 10.10 14.93
C ASP A 124 21.85 10.94 14.80
N LYS A 125 21.86 11.96 13.93
CA LYS A 125 20.72 12.83 13.65
C LYS A 125 19.51 12.07 13.15
N TYR A 126 19.68 11.29 12.07
CA TYR A 126 18.53 10.62 11.44
C TYR A 126 18.08 9.38 12.20
N HIS A 127 18.98 8.68 12.89
CA HIS A 127 18.59 7.61 13.79
C HIS A 127 17.64 8.11 14.89
N ALA A 128 17.96 9.26 15.51
CA ALA A 128 17.11 9.91 16.50
C ALA A 128 15.73 10.26 15.91
N ILE A 129 15.70 10.88 14.72
CA ILE A 129 14.46 11.25 14.04
C ILE A 129 13.59 10.01 13.73
N HIS A 130 14.19 8.93 13.20
CA HIS A 130 13.46 7.68 12.96
C HIS A 130 12.90 7.10 14.25
N SER A 131 13.69 7.08 15.32
CA SER A 131 13.26 6.58 16.64
C SER A 131 12.07 7.38 17.18
N GLU A 132 12.10 8.72 17.09
CA GLU A 132 10.98 9.56 17.52
C GLU A 132 9.71 9.34 16.70
N VAL A 133 9.83 9.25 15.38
CA VAL A 133 8.70 8.99 14.48
C VAL A 133 8.07 7.63 14.82
N TYR A 134 8.87 6.58 14.95
CA TYR A 134 8.35 5.26 15.25
C TYR A 134 7.73 5.18 16.64
N LYS A 135 8.31 5.87 17.62
CA LYS A 135 7.72 6.00 18.96
C LYS A 135 6.34 6.71 18.90
N TRP A 136 6.21 7.77 18.09
CA TRP A 136 4.93 8.45 17.93
C TRP A 136 3.87 7.57 17.26
N PHE A 137 4.26 6.71 16.30
CA PHE A 137 3.37 5.70 15.71
C PHE A 137 3.13 4.50 16.62
N ASP A 138 3.60 4.51 17.86
CA ASP A 138 3.52 3.41 18.82
C ASP A 138 4.06 2.08 18.28
N ILE A 139 5.19 2.14 17.56
CA ILE A 139 5.91 0.95 17.11
C ILE A 139 6.74 0.40 18.26
N LYS A 140 6.47 -0.85 18.67
CA LYS A 140 7.08 -1.46 19.86
C LYS A 140 8.14 -2.50 19.49
N PHE A 141 9.35 -2.04 19.14
CA PHE A 141 10.51 -2.90 18.98
C PHE A 141 10.99 -3.48 20.32
N ASP A 142 11.55 -4.69 20.30
CA ASP A 142 12.38 -5.17 21.40
C ASP A 142 13.78 -4.53 21.33
N LYS A 143 14.29 -4.30 20.10
CA LYS A 143 15.51 -3.51 19.86
C LYS A 143 15.39 -2.71 18.56
N PHE A 144 15.59 -1.41 18.66
CA PHE A 144 15.86 -0.52 17.52
C PHE A 144 17.34 -0.16 17.55
N GLY A 145 18.15 -0.77 16.67
CA GLY A 145 19.60 -0.69 16.69
C GLY A 145 20.20 0.08 15.51
N ARG A 146 21.47 -0.16 15.24
CA ARG A 146 22.26 0.54 14.21
C ARG A 146 23.23 -0.45 13.55
N THR A 147 23.48 -0.29 12.24
CA THR A 147 24.50 -1.08 11.55
C THR A 147 25.91 -0.54 11.81
N SER A 148 26.10 0.73 12.19
CA SER A 148 27.41 1.28 12.56
C SER A 148 27.83 0.90 13.98
N SER A 149 27.90 -0.39 14.28
CA SER A 149 28.22 -0.95 15.60
C SER A 149 29.45 -1.88 15.54
N PRO A 150 30.17 -2.08 16.67
CA PRO A 150 31.23 -3.07 16.74
C PRO A 150 30.76 -4.49 16.37
N GLN A 151 29.57 -4.87 16.83
CA GLN A 151 28.95 -6.18 16.51
C GLN A 151 28.74 -6.36 15.01
N GLN A 152 28.38 -5.30 14.29
CA GLN A 152 28.27 -5.36 12.82
C GLN A 152 29.63 -5.69 12.19
N THR A 153 30.68 -5.00 12.61
CA THR A 153 32.03 -5.25 12.08
C THR A 153 32.46 -6.70 12.34
N GLU A 154 32.31 -7.16 13.58
CA GLU A 154 32.71 -8.50 14.00
C GLU A 154 31.96 -9.59 13.20
N ILE A 155 30.63 -9.50 13.10
CA ILE A 155 29.81 -10.53 12.46
C ILE A 155 29.99 -10.50 10.93
N CYS A 156 30.06 -9.32 10.30
CA CYS A 156 30.33 -9.21 8.87
C CYS A 156 31.68 -9.82 8.49
N GLN A 157 32.71 -9.52 9.26
CA GLN A 157 34.05 -10.09 9.02
C GLN A 157 34.09 -11.59 9.28
N ALA A 158 33.41 -12.08 10.31
CA ALA A 158 33.31 -13.52 10.59
C ALA A 158 32.60 -14.28 9.44
N ILE A 159 31.48 -13.77 8.95
CA ILE A 159 30.77 -14.33 7.78
C ILE A 159 31.66 -14.28 6.54
N PHE A 160 32.32 -13.17 6.27
CA PHE A 160 33.22 -13.00 5.15
C PHE A 160 34.36 -14.04 5.14
N HIS A 161 35.03 -14.25 6.28
CA HIS A 161 36.08 -15.26 6.39
C HIS A 161 35.59 -16.68 6.10
N LYS A 162 34.35 -17.01 6.48
CA LYS A 162 33.73 -18.29 6.16
C LYS A 162 33.45 -18.44 4.67
N LEU A 163 32.92 -17.39 4.04
CA LEU A 163 32.70 -17.38 2.59
C LEU A 163 34.01 -17.56 1.81
N MET A 164 35.06 -16.86 2.25
CA MET A 164 36.41 -17.01 1.66
C MET A 164 36.95 -18.41 1.85
N LYS A 165 36.89 -18.97 3.06
CA LYS A 165 37.33 -20.33 3.37
C LYS A 165 36.60 -21.39 2.52
N ASN A 166 35.33 -21.15 2.23
CA ASN A 166 34.46 -22.04 1.44
C ASN A 166 34.54 -21.78 -0.07
N ASN A 167 35.45 -20.90 -0.54
CA ASN A 167 35.69 -20.57 -1.95
C ASN A 167 34.48 -20.00 -2.70
N TRP A 168 33.65 -19.22 -2.03
CA TRP A 168 32.48 -18.53 -2.65
C TRP A 168 32.81 -17.13 -3.13
N LEU A 169 34.06 -16.67 -2.99
CA LEU A 169 34.50 -15.34 -3.37
C LEU A 169 35.44 -15.39 -4.57
N THR A 170 35.23 -14.49 -5.52
CA THR A 170 36.08 -14.26 -6.67
C THR A 170 36.61 -12.84 -6.68
N GLU A 171 37.76 -12.64 -7.30
CA GLU A 171 38.40 -11.34 -7.45
C GLU A 171 38.29 -10.87 -8.91
N ASN A 172 37.87 -9.64 -9.14
CA ASN A 172 37.80 -9.02 -10.44
C ASN A 172 38.20 -7.57 -10.39
N THR A 173 38.85 -7.06 -11.44
CA THR A 173 39.19 -5.67 -11.63
C THR A 173 38.05 -4.94 -12.31
N MET A 174 37.70 -3.77 -11.79
CA MET A 174 36.67 -2.88 -12.34
C MET A 174 37.25 -1.53 -12.72
N GLN A 175 36.73 -0.94 -13.79
CA GLN A 175 37.00 0.45 -14.15
C GLN A 175 36.04 1.38 -13.43
N GLN A 176 36.58 2.37 -12.71
CA GLN A 176 35.79 3.39 -12.00
C GLN A 176 36.37 4.78 -12.23
N LEU A 177 35.54 5.80 -12.05
CA LEU A 177 35.98 7.19 -12.11
C LEU A 177 36.73 7.56 -10.84
N TYR A 178 37.92 8.13 -10.98
CA TYR A 178 38.77 8.60 -9.89
C TYR A 178 39.03 10.11 -10.00
N CYS A 179 38.84 10.82 -8.92
CA CYS A 179 39.11 12.26 -8.84
C CYS A 179 40.48 12.49 -8.21
N ASP A 180 41.44 13.01 -9.01
CA ASP A 180 42.81 13.28 -8.53
C ASP A 180 42.84 14.41 -7.50
N THR A 181 41.94 15.39 -7.60
CA THR A 181 41.85 16.50 -6.64
C THR A 181 41.33 16.06 -5.28
N CYS A 182 40.29 15.22 -5.26
CA CYS A 182 39.71 14.69 -4.01
C CYS A 182 40.39 13.41 -3.54
N GLN A 183 41.32 12.86 -4.32
CA GLN A 183 42.04 11.59 -4.09
C GLN A 183 41.10 10.44 -3.68
N ARG A 184 40.03 10.28 -4.47
CA ARG A 184 39.02 9.25 -4.20
C ARG A 184 38.36 8.75 -5.46
N PHE A 185 37.89 7.50 -5.43
CA PHE A 185 36.97 6.97 -6.41
C PHE A 185 35.60 7.63 -6.26
N LEU A 186 34.93 7.85 -7.39
CA LEU A 186 33.62 8.48 -7.47
C LEU A 186 32.57 7.40 -7.72
N ALA A 187 32.00 6.90 -6.63
CA ALA A 187 30.88 5.96 -6.73
C ALA A 187 29.58 6.74 -7.01
N ASP A 188 28.76 6.19 -7.88
CA ASP A 188 27.33 6.53 -8.12
C ASP A 188 26.95 8.02 -7.99
N ARG A 189 26.72 8.48 -6.76
CA ARG A 189 26.21 9.84 -6.46
C ARG A 189 27.30 10.91 -6.32
N LEU A 190 28.55 10.51 -6.33
CA LEU A 190 29.68 11.43 -6.23
C LEU A 190 30.12 11.99 -7.58
N VAL A 191 29.49 11.56 -8.67
CA VAL A 191 29.73 12.03 -10.03
C VAL A 191 28.43 12.48 -10.68
N GLU A 192 28.53 13.47 -11.55
CA GLU A 192 27.46 13.96 -12.41
C GLU A 192 28.00 14.22 -13.81
N GLY A 193 27.18 14.06 -14.84
CA GLY A 193 27.56 14.31 -16.23
C GLY A 193 26.34 14.25 -17.14
N ALA A 194 26.52 14.51 -18.44
CA ALA A 194 25.40 14.41 -19.37
C ALA A 194 25.00 12.94 -19.59
N CYS A 195 23.69 12.70 -19.72
CA CYS A 195 23.15 11.38 -19.96
C CYS A 195 23.52 10.89 -21.37
N PRO A 196 24.08 9.67 -21.54
CA PRO A 196 24.44 9.12 -22.84
C PRO A 196 23.25 8.62 -23.66
N THR A 197 22.04 8.57 -23.08
CA THR A 197 20.85 8.07 -23.76
C THR A 197 20.41 8.99 -24.88
N ALA A 198 20.28 8.46 -26.10
CA ALA A 198 19.84 9.23 -27.26
C ALA A 198 18.50 9.93 -27.00
N GLY A 199 18.45 11.24 -27.26
CA GLY A 199 17.25 12.07 -27.04
C GLY A 199 17.04 12.57 -25.60
N CYS A 200 17.91 12.19 -24.65
CA CYS A 200 17.86 12.71 -23.29
C CYS A 200 18.61 14.03 -23.18
N THR A 201 17.96 15.08 -22.69
CA THR A 201 18.53 16.44 -22.54
C THR A 201 19.17 16.69 -21.17
N ASN A 202 19.24 15.70 -20.28
CA ASN A 202 19.79 15.88 -18.95
C ASN A 202 21.33 16.04 -18.99
N LYS A 203 21.79 17.24 -18.66
CA LYS A 203 23.23 17.59 -18.61
C LYS A 203 23.89 17.30 -17.26
N SER A 204 23.14 16.89 -16.25
CA SER A 204 23.60 16.64 -14.86
C SER A 204 22.98 15.35 -14.32
N ALA A 205 23.03 14.29 -15.13
CA ALA A 205 22.64 12.95 -14.70
C ALA A 205 23.62 12.42 -13.67
N ARG A 206 23.12 11.65 -12.71
CA ARG A 206 23.94 10.96 -11.71
C ARG A 206 24.58 9.71 -12.31
N GLY A 207 25.66 9.25 -11.70
CA GLY A 207 26.39 8.07 -12.22
C GLY A 207 25.64 6.74 -12.11
N ASP A 208 24.55 6.67 -11.32
CA ASP A 208 23.73 5.47 -11.12
C ASP A 208 22.47 5.44 -12.01
N GLN A 209 21.84 6.60 -12.22
CA GLN A 209 20.61 6.70 -13.01
C GLN A 209 20.36 8.15 -13.46
N CYS A 210 19.85 8.31 -14.67
CA CYS A 210 19.39 9.60 -15.16
C CYS A 210 18.05 9.99 -14.52
N ASP A 211 17.98 11.12 -13.86
CA ASP A 211 16.74 11.62 -13.22
C ASP A 211 15.66 12.02 -14.26
N ASN A 212 16.03 12.26 -15.53
CA ASN A 212 15.11 12.69 -16.57
C ASN A 212 14.51 11.51 -17.37
N CYS A 213 15.34 10.61 -17.91
CA CYS A 213 14.88 9.47 -18.71
C CYS A 213 14.84 8.15 -17.93
N SER A 214 15.24 8.16 -16.68
CA SER A 214 15.27 6.98 -15.78
C SER A 214 16.18 5.83 -16.25
N HIS A 215 17.02 6.08 -17.28
CA HIS A 215 17.97 5.09 -17.76
C HIS A 215 19.01 4.80 -16.67
N MET A 216 19.30 3.52 -16.46
CA MET A 216 20.36 3.08 -15.54
C MET A 216 21.71 3.34 -16.21
N LEU A 217 22.61 3.97 -15.47
CA LEU A 217 23.91 4.40 -15.96
C LEU A 217 25.03 3.74 -15.15
N ASN A 218 26.15 3.49 -15.82
CA ASN A 218 27.44 3.31 -15.13
C ASN A 218 28.11 4.68 -15.04
N PRO A 219 28.75 5.07 -13.93
CA PRO A 219 29.49 6.31 -13.84
C PRO A 219 30.43 6.59 -15.00
N THR A 220 31.05 5.54 -15.56
CA THR A 220 31.99 5.62 -16.68
C THR A 220 31.32 5.90 -18.03
N GLU A 221 30.00 5.77 -18.15
CA GLU A 221 29.22 6.03 -19.37
C GLU A 221 28.74 7.48 -19.47
N LEU A 222 28.87 8.26 -18.39
CA LEU A 222 28.47 9.67 -18.41
C LEU A 222 29.32 10.47 -19.41
N ILE A 223 28.67 11.36 -20.15
CA ILE A 223 29.35 12.31 -21.03
C ILE A 223 29.80 13.49 -20.15
N ASP A 224 31.07 13.87 -20.31
CA ASP A 224 31.73 14.93 -19.55
C ASP A 224 31.53 14.79 -18.04
N PRO A 225 31.91 13.66 -17.41
CA PRO A 225 31.72 13.41 -16.00
C PRO A 225 32.48 14.44 -15.16
N LYS A 226 31.86 14.93 -14.09
CA LYS A 226 32.47 15.85 -13.12
C LYS A 226 32.31 15.31 -11.71
N CYS A 227 33.38 15.47 -10.92
CA CYS A 227 33.29 15.19 -9.50
C CYS A 227 32.28 16.15 -8.83
N LYS A 228 31.32 15.63 -8.12
CA LYS A 228 30.28 16.44 -7.49
C LYS A 228 30.84 17.33 -6.36
N VAL A 229 31.96 16.93 -5.77
CA VAL A 229 32.60 17.66 -4.66
C VAL A 229 33.42 18.84 -5.16
N CYS A 230 34.41 18.62 -6.04
CA CYS A 230 35.35 19.68 -6.51
C CYS A 230 35.04 20.17 -7.93
N LYS A 231 34.08 19.61 -8.65
CA LYS A 231 33.67 19.92 -10.02
C LYS A 231 34.74 19.64 -11.08
N ASN A 232 35.89 19.08 -10.72
CA ASN A 232 36.94 18.71 -11.67
C ASN A 232 36.55 17.44 -12.43
N THR A 233 37.11 17.27 -13.64
CA THR A 233 36.92 16.08 -14.47
C THR A 233 37.70 14.90 -13.88
N PRO A 234 37.01 13.78 -13.55
CA PRO A 234 37.67 12.57 -13.08
C PRO A 234 38.29 11.79 -14.26
N ARG A 235 39.20 10.92 -13.95
CA ARG A 235 39.77 9.94 -14.92
C ARG A 235 39.31 8.53 -14.61
N ILE A 236 39.31 7.64 -15.60
CA ILE A 236 39.10 6.21 -15.40
C ILE A 236 40.34 5.62 -14.75
N ARG A 237 40.14 4.81 -13.72
CA ARG A 237 41.18 4.06 -13.03
C ARG A 237 40.66 2.67 -12.70
N GLU A 238 41.54 1.67 -12.80
CA GLU A 238 41.22 0.29 -12.40
C GLU A 238 41.34 0.12 -10.88
N THR A 239 40.48 -0.74 -10.35
CA THR A 239 40.44 -1.08 -8.92
C THR A 239 39.95 -2.53 -8.75
N ASP A 240 40.67 -3.30 -7.92
CA ASP A 240 40.32 -4.69 -7.65
C ASP A 240 39.22 -4.79 -6.60
N HIS A 241 38.29 -5.68 -6.83
CA HIS A 241 37.15 -5.91 -5.94
C HIS A 241 36.89 -7.38 -5.71
N LEU A 242 36.25 -7.69 -4.56
CA LEU A 242 35.78 -9.04 -4.24
C LEU A 242 34.29 -9.16 -4.59
N PHE A 243 33.95 -10.35 -5.13
CA PHE A 243 32.60 -10.68 -5.57
C PHE A 243 32.12 -11.96 -4.89
N LEU A 244 30.88 -11.96 -4.41
CA LEU A 244 30.18 -13.18 -4.02
C LEU A 244 29.70 -13.87 -5.30
N ASP A 245 30.16 -15.11 -5.53
CA ASP A 245 29.83 -15.88 -6.72
C ASP A 245 28.46 -16.57 -6.57
N LEU A 246 27.39 -15.81 -6.83
CA LEU A 246 26.04 -16.34 -6.76
C LEU A 246 25.76 -17.52 -7.71
N PRO A 247 26.31 -17.58 -8.93
CA PRO A 247 26.21 -18.77 -9.79
C PRO A 247 26.59 -20.08 -9.12
N LEU A 248 27.66 -20.09 -8.34
CA LEU A 248 28.11 -21.29 -7.62
C LEU A 248 27.19 -21.67 -6.46
N LEU A 249 26.48 -20.70 -5.88
CA LEU A 249 25.51 -20.90 -4.78
C LEU A 249 24.09 -21.20 -5.28
N LYS A 250 23.85 -21.15 -6.61
CA LYS A 250 22.52 -21.22 -7.22
C LYS A 250 21.72 -22.43 -6.76
N ASP A 251 22.26 -23.62 -6.77
CA ASP A 251 21.50 -24.84 -6.46
C ASP A 251 21.06 -24.85 -4.98
N LYS A 252 21.94 -24.45 -4.06
CA LYS A 252 21.59 -24.30 -2.65
C LYS A 252 20.48 -23.27 -2.44
N LEU A 253 20.58 -22.14 -3.13
CA LEU A 253 19.61 -21.07 -3.06
C LEU A 253 18.24 -21.49 -3.63
N VAL A 254 18.22 -22.12 -4.80
CA VAL A 254 16.99 -22.57 -5.47
C VAL A 254 16.26 -23.62 -4.63
N ASN A 255 16.99 -24.58 -4.04
CA ASN A 255 16.41 -25.57 -3.13
C ASN A 255 15.76 -24.87 -1.93
N TYR A 256 16.48 -23.97 -1.26
CA TYR A 256 15.93 -23.19 -0.16
C TYR A 256 14.66 -22.41 -0.56
N ILE A 257 14.66 -21.71 -1.71
CA ILE A 257 13.50 -20.94 -2.18
C ILE A 257 12.31 -21.87 -2.46
N ASN A 258 12.52 -23.01 -3.12
CA ASN A 258 11.46 -23.97 -3.44
C ASN A 258 10.81 -24.54 -2.17
N ASP A 259 11.63 -24.92 -1.20
CA ASP A 259 11.15 -25.50 0.06
C ASP A 259 10.41 -24.46 0.90
N THR A 260 10.88 -23.22 0.92
CA THR A 260 10.40 -22.22 1.87
C THR A 260 9.29 -21.33 1.29
N SER A 261 9.30 -21.00 0.00
CA SER A 261 8.36 -20.04 -0.59
C SER A 261 6.90 -20.49 -0.49
N VAL A 262 6.64 -21.80 -0.62
CA VAL A 262 5.29 -22.39 -0.50
C VAL A 262 4.96 -22.64 0.97
N ALA A 263 5.84 -23.32 1.70
CA ALA A 263 5.62 -23.64 3.12
C ALA A 263 5.53 -22.39 3.99
N GLY A 264 6.30 -21.36 3.69
CA GLY A 264 6.30 -20.05 4.36
C GLY A 264 5.25 -19.07 3.84
N MET A 265 4.42 -19.45 2.88
CA MET A 265 3.37 -18.61 2.28
C MET A 265 3.89 -17.23 1.86
N TRP A 266 4.99 -17.19 1.10
CA TRP A 266 5.55 -15.93 0.62
C TRP A 266 4.54 -15.14 -0.20
N SER A 267 4.55 -13.83 -0.06
CA SER A 267 3.68 -12.96 -0.86
C SER A 267 3.97 -13.11 -2.36
N GLN A 268 2.94 -13.03 -3.21
CA GLN A 268 3.06 -13.26 -4.66
C GLN A 268 4.06 -12.32 -5.33
N ASN A 269 4.11 -11.06 -4.91
CA ASN A 269 5.09 -10.10 -5.42
C ASN A 269 6.53 -10.47 -5.02
N ALA A 270 6.75 -11.07 -3.84
CA ALA A 270 8.06 -11.60 -3.48
C ALA A 270 8.46 -12.76 -4.38
N ILE A 271 7.55 -13.71 -4.62
CA ILE A 271 7.79 -14.84 -5.52
C ILE A 271 8.09 -14.37 -6.94
N GLN A 272 7.31 -13.42 -7.46
CA GLN A 272 7.50 -12.86 -8.80
C GLN A 272 8.86 -12.17 -8.95
N ALA A 273 9.23 -11.31 -7.99
CA ALA A 273 10.52 -10.61 -8.01
C ALA A 273 11.70 -11.59 -7.90
N THR A 274 11.61 -12.59 -7.02
CA THR A 274 12.62 -13.63 -6.86
C THR A 274 12.80 -14.44 -8.14
N ASN A 275 11.69 -14.90 -8.74
CA ASN A 275 11.71 -15.68 -9.97
C ASN A 275 12.24 -14.88 -11.16
N ALA A 276 11.99 -13.57 -11.22
CA ALA A 276 12.55 -12.71 -12.25
C ALA A 276 14.09 -12.70 -12.20
N TRP A 277 14.67 -12.61 -11.00
CA TRP A 277 16.12 -12.69 -10.80
C TRP A 277 16.70 -14.05 -11.17
N LEU A 278 16.05 -15.14 -10.76
CA LEU A 278 16.49 -16.50 -11.12
C LEU A 278 16.42 -16.76 -12.63
N LYS A 279 15.37 -16.23 -13.30
CA LYS A 279 15.16 -16.37 -14.75
C LYS A 279 16.18 -15.56 -15.57
N GLU A 280 16.55 -14.36 -15.11
CA GLU A 280 17.60 -13.54 -15.74
C GLU A 280 18.97 -14.20 -15.64
N GLY A 281 19.17 -15.06 -14.65
CA GLY A 281 20.43 -15.72 -14.32
C GLY A 281 21.24 -14.97 -13.27
N LEU A 282 21.69 -15.71 -12.28
CA LEU A 282 22.52 -15.15 -11.22
C LEU A 282 23.91 -14.81 -11.76
N LYS A 283 24.45 -13.68 -11.34
CA LYS A 283 25.81 -13.19 -11.71
C LYS A 283 26.60 -12.92 -10.44
N PRO A 284 27.93 -13.01 -10.44
CA PRO A 284 28.77 -12.60 -9.32
C PRO A 284 28.45 -11.17 -8.91
N ARG A 285 28.35 -10.93 -7.61
CA ARG A 285 28.00 -9.62 -7.05
C ARG A 285 29.15 -9.05 -6.25
N CYS A 286 29.56 -7.85 -6.62
CA CYS A 286 30.61 -7.13 -5.92
C CYS A 286 30.17 -6.82 -4.48
N ILE A 287 31.01 -7.22 -3.51
CA ILE A 287 30.75 -7.05 -2.07
C ILE A 287 31.71 -6.04 -1.41
N THR A 288 32.53 -5.35 -2.18
CA THR A 288 33.47 -4.33 -1.67
C THR A 288 33.28 -2.98 -2.38
N ARG A 289 33.68 -1.89 -1.76
CA ARG A 289 33.64 -0.52 -2.33
C ARG A 289 34.84 0.31 -1.90
N ASP A 290 35.25 1.22 -2.78
CA ASP A 290 36.27 2.25 -2.51
C ASP A 290 35.65 3.43 -1.75
N LEU A 291 35.20 3.19 -0.53
CA LEU A 291 34.62 4.18 0.39
C LEU A 291 35.37 4.15 1.72
N LYS A 292 35.20 5.20 2.51
CA LYS A 292 35.79 5.29 3.85
C LYS A 292 34.81 4.95 4.97
N TRP A 293 33.51 5.14 4.73
CA TRP A 293 32.46 4.88 5.70
C TRP A 293 31.78 3.53 5.41
N GLY A 294 32.08 2.53 6.21
CA GLY A 294 31.60 1.16 6.07
C GLY A 294 32.37 0.18 6.96
N VAL A 295 32.01 -1.09 6.92
CA VAL A 295 32.72 -2.16 7.61
C VAL A 295 34.03 -2.44 6.84
N PRO A 296 35.22 -2.33 7.48
CA PRO A 296 36.50 -2.57 6.81
C PRO A 296 36.63 -4.02 6.33
N VAL A 297 37.22 -4.22 5.15
CA VAL A 297 37.55 -5.55 4.63
C VAL A 297 38.80 -6.09 5.38
N PRO A 298 38.71 -7.28 6.02
CA PRO A 298 39.77 -7.77 6.92
C PRO A 298 40.89 -8.51 6.16
N ILE A 299 41.37 -7.96 5.03
CA ILE A 299 42.46 -8.49 4.23
C ILE A 299 43.42 -7.37 3.85
N GLU A 300 44.72 -7.56 4.01
CA GLU A 300 45.71 -6.53 3.78
C GLU A 300 45.63 -5.90 2.37
N LYS A 301 45.41 -6.73 1.32
CA LYS A 301 45.25 -6.23 -0.07
C LYS A 301 44.08 -5.24 -0.20
N TYR A 302 43.02 -5.34 0.64
CA TYR A 302 41.80 -4.59 0.55
C TYR A 302 41.55 -3.69 1.77
N LYS A 303 42.55 -3.40 2.58
CA LYS A 303 42.45 -2.62 3.82
C LYS A 303 41.90 -1.20 3.63
N ASP A 304 42.06 -0.64 2.43
CA ASP A 304 41.54 0.68 2.06
C ASP A 304 40.10 0.63 1.52
N LYS A 305 39.47 -0.54 1.56
CA LYS A 305 38.08 -0.75 1.11
C LYS A 305 37.18 -1.15 2.25
N VAL A 306 35.90 -0.93 2.04
CA VAL A 306 34.83 -1.37 2.95
C VAL A 306 33.92 -2.35 2.24
N PHE A 307 33.11 -3.11 3.01
CA PHE A 307 32.05 -3.91 2.43
C PHE A 307 31.00 -3.02 1.78
N TYR A 308 30.41 -3.53 0.73
CA TYR A 308 29.30 -2.90 0.05
C TYR A 308 27.99 -3.14 0.82
N VAL A 309 27.16 -2.10 0.94
CA VAL A 309 25.92 -2.14 1.70
C VAL A 309 24.95 -3.29 1.30
N TRP A 310 25.07 -3.82 0.10
CA TRP A 310 24.31 -5.00 -0.33
C TRP A 310 24.72 -6.29 0.39
N PHE A 311 25.92 -6.33 0.89
CA PHE A 311 26.45 -7.45 1.68
C PHE A 311 26.23 -7.23 3.18
N ASP A 312 26.56 -6.05 3.70
CA ASP A 312 26.58 -5.83 5.13
C ASP A 312 25.23 -5.41 5.73
N ALA A 313 24.35 -4.74 4.97
CA ALA A 313 23.06 -4.28 5.50
C ALA A 313 22.13 -5.43 5.95
N PRO A 314 21.95 -6.54 5.19
CA PRO A 314 21.13 -7.66 5.68
C PRO A 314 21.73 -8.36 6.89
N ILE A 315 23.07 -8.35 7.05
CA ILE A 315 23.76 -8.87 8.24
C ILE A 315 23.42 -8.01 9.46
N GLY A 316 22.98 -6.78 9.25
CA GLY A 316 22.51 -5.85 10.28
C GLY A 316 21.45 -6.42 11.22
N TYR A 317 20.58 -7.30 10.73
CA TYR A 317 19.61 -7.96 11.61
C TYR A 317 20.28 -8.83 12.67
N VAL A 318 21.32 -9.57 12.27
CA VAL A 318 22.08 -10.41 13.17
C VAL A 318 22.84 -9.57 14.17
N SER A 319 23.53 -8.53 13.72
CA SER A 319 24.33 -7.65 14.57
C SER A 319 23.49 -6.84 15.56
N ILE A 320 22.30 -6.39 15.15
CA ILE A 320 21.37 -5.70 16.04
C ILE A 320 20.85 -6.67 17.11
N THR A 321 20.59 -7.93 16.74
CA THR A 321 20.28 -8.97 17.74
C THR A 321 21.44 -9.18 18.69
N ALA A 322 22.69 -9.21 18.21
CA ALA A 322 23.88 -9.30 19.05
C ALA A 322 24.05 -8.07 19.97
N SER A 323 23.61 -6.90 19.53
CA SER A 323 23.56 -5.72 20.39
C SER A 323 22.44 -5.75 21.44
N TYR A 324 21.43 -6.60 21.25
CA TYR A 324 20.35 -6.84 22.21
C TYR A 324 20.74 -7.90 23.24
N THR A 325 21.33 -9.01 22.79
CA THR A 325 21.77 -10.12 23.66
C THR A 325 23.07 -10.75 23.19
N PRO A 326 24.03 -11.05 24.08
CA PRO A 326 25.24 -11.80 23.70
C PRO A 326 24.93 -13.23 23.24
N GLU A 327 23.74 -13.74 23.57
CA GLU A 327 23.27 -15.08 23.16
C GLU A 327 22.49 -15.05 21.84
N TRP A 328 22.80 -14.11 20.94
CA TRP A 328 22.12 -13.91 19.66
C TRP A 328 22.07 -15.16 18.78
N GLU A 329 23.05 -16.05 18.89
CA GLU A 329 23.07 -17.32 18.15
C GLU A 329 21.89 -18.23 18.49
N LYS A 330 21.33 -18.15 19.69
CA LYS A 330 20.13 -18.89 20.06
C LYS A 330 18.91 -18.49 19.21
N TRP A 331 18.90 -17.29 18.67
CA TRP A 331 17.88 -16.81 17.74
C TRP A 331 18.23 -17.12 16.28
N TRP A 332 19.48 -16.90 15.88
CA TRP A 332 19.91 -16.95 14.49
C TRP A 332 20.52 -18.28 14.03
N LYS A 333 20.90 -19.15 14.96
CA LYS A 333 21.43 -20.50 14.64
C LYS A 333 20.57 -21.61 15.27
N ASN A 334 19.26 -21.47 15.19
CA ASN A 334 18.31 -22.35 15.85
C ASN A 334 17.05 -22.58 14.98
N PRO A 335 17.21 -23.07 13.73
CA PRO A 335 16.11 -23.18 12.77
C PRO A 335 14.99 -24.13 13.19
N ASP A 336 15.29 -25.11 14.05
CA ASP A 336 14.29 -26.09 14.53
C ASP A 336 13.32 -25.52 15.56
N ASN A 337 13.69 -24.41 16.22
CA ASN A 337 12.93 -23.83 17.34
C ASN A 337 12.58 -22.35 17.13
N VAL A 338 13.06 -21.70 16.07
CA VAL A 338 12.82 -20.28 15.78
C VAL A 338 12.31 -20.09 14.35
N GLU A 339 11.21 -19.38 14.21
CA GLU A 339 10.63 -18.97 12.94
C GLU A 339 11.00 -17.51 12.63
N LEU A 340 11.63 -17.25 11.48
CA LEU A 340 11.99 -15.90 11.04
C LEU A 340 10.96 -15.34 10.06
N PHE A 341 10.36 -14.20 10.42
CA PHE A 341 9.45 -13.41 9.59
C PHE A 341 10.09 -12.08 9.22
N GLN A 342 10.10 -11.74 7.92
CA GLN A 342 10.70 -10.51 7.43
C GLN A 342 9.68 -9.63 6.70
N PHE A 343 9.68 -8.33 7.01
CA PHE A 343 8.75 -7.35 6.47
C PHE A 343 9.49 -6.26 5.70
N MET A 344 9.05 -5.95 4.47
CA MET A 344 9.76 -4.99 3.61
C MET A 344 8.91 -4.46 2.46
N GLY A 345 9.40 -3.41 1.80
CA GLY A 345 8.92 -2.99 0.49
C GLY A 345 9.54 -3.80 -0.64
N LYS A 346 8.89 -3.81 -1.81
CA LYS A 346 9.24 -4.66 -2.97
C LYS A 346 10.68 -4.56 -3.45
N ASP A 347 11.33 -3.41 -3.31
CA ASP A 347 12.71 -3.25 -3.78
C ASP A 347 13.74 -3.97 -2.93
N ASN A 348 13.37 -4.37 -1.71
CA ASN A 348 14.25 -5.13 -0.83
C ASN A 348 14.19 -6.65 -1.06
N VAL A 349 13.25 -7.12 -1.87
CA VAL A 349 13.06 -8.56 -2.11
C VAL A 349 14.35 -9.24 -2.57
N PRO A 350 15.08 -8.77 -3.59
CA PRO A 350 16.29 -9.45 -4.04
C PRO A 350 17.39 -9.56 -2.98
N PHE A 351 17.46 -8.59 -2.06
CA PHE A 351 18.44 -8.64 -0.96
C PHE A 351 18.10 -9.73 0.04
N HIS A 352 16.82 -9.99 0.28
CA HIS A 352 16.34 -10.94 1.29
C HIS A 352 16.04 -12.34 0.73
N THR A 353 15.80 -12.45 -0.57
CA THR A 353 15.50 -13.75 -1.20
C THR A 353 16.69 -14.31 -2.02
N ILE A 354 17.67 -13.46 -2.38
CA ILE A 354 18.86 -13.86 -3.16
C ILE A 354 20.15 -13.61 -2.38
N MET A 355 20.47 -12.33 -2.06
CA MET A 355 21.79 -11.97 -1.51
C MET A 355 21.99 -12.53 -0.08
N PHE A 356 21.12 -12.20 0.84
CA PHE A 356 21.24 -12.60 2.24
C PHE A 356 21.18 -14.12 2.43
N PRO A 357 20.21 -14.86 1.87
CA PRO A 357 20.23 -16.32 1.99
C PRO A 357 21.45 -16.96 1.33
N SER A 358 21.93 -16.47 0.18
CA SER A 358 23.17 -16.98 -0.43
C SER A 358 24.38 -16.74 0.49
N THR A 359 24.44 -15.57 1.13
CA THR A 359 25.49 -15.25 2.09
C THR A 359 25.49 -16.22 3.29
N LEU A 360 24.31 -16.48 3.88
CA LEU A 360 24.19 -17.40 5.02
C LEU A 360 24.47 -18.85 4.62
N LEU A 361 23.87 -19.33 3.52
CA LEU A 361 24.10 -20.69 2.97
C LEU A 361 25.56 -20.93 2.62
N GLY A 362 26.25 -19.88 2.13
CA GLY A 362 27.67 -19.95 1.80
C GLY A 362 28.58 -20.16 3.01
N THR A 363 28.16 -19.78 4.22
CA THR A 363 28.94 -20.03 5.45
C THR A 363 29.02 -21.52 5.79
N GLY A 364 28.05 -22.34 5.36
CA GLY A 364 27.94 -23.76 5.69
C GLY A 364 27.45 -24.02 7.11
N GLU A 365 27.00 -23.00 7.81
CA GLU A 365 26.42 -23.12 9.17
C GLU A 365 24.89 -23.27 9.15
N ASN A 366 24.33 -23.76 10.26
CA ASN A 366 22.90 -23.99 10.40
C ASN A 366 22.19 -22.68 10.87
N TRP A 367 21.81 -21.83 9.93
CA TRP A 367 21.14 -20.57 10.20
C TRP A 367 19.62 -20.71 10.29
N THR A 368 19.00 -19.91 11.15
CA THR A 368 17.56 -19.65 11.12
C THR A 368 17.25 -18.84 9.87
N MET A 369 16.88 -19.54 8.80
CA MET A 369 16.56 -18.94 7.51
C MET A 369 15.16 -18.32 7.54
N MET A 370 14.91 -17.32 6.65
CA MET A 370 13.61 -16.69 6.53
C MET A 370 12.53 -17.71 6.16
N LYS A 371 11.52 -17.85 7.04
CA LYS A 371 10.33 -18.67 6.80
C LYS A 371 9.33 -17.90 5.95
N THR A 372 8.95 -16.71 6.35
CA THR A 372 7.91 -15.91 5.69
C THR A 372 8.43 -14.52 5.35
N ILE A 373 8.14 -14.07 4.13
CA ILE A 373 8.39 -12.70 3.70
C ILE A 373 7.06 -12.00 3.38
N SER A 374 6.86 -10.85 3.97
CA SER A 374 5.70 -10.00 3.75
C SER A 374 6.13 -8.72 3.04
N VAL A 375 5.72 -8.57 1.78
CA VAL A 375 6.14 -7.49 0.90
C VAL A 375 4.99 -6.56 0.60
N THR A 376 5.24 -5.24 0.64
CA THR A 376 4.28 -4.21 0.26
C THR A 376 4.69 -3.52 -1.05
N GLU A 377 3.70 -3.07 -1.82
CA GLU A 377 3.85 -2.21 -2.98
C GLU A 377 3.98 -0.73 -2.56
N TYR A 378 4.02 0.20 -3.51
CA TYR A 378 4.21 1.61 -3.19
C TYR A 378 2.94 2.31 -2.72
N LEU A 379 3.12 3.24 -1.79
CA LEU A 379 2.12 4.25 -1.43
C LEU A 379 2.49 5.57 -2.12
N ASN A 380 1.63 6.07 -2.97
CA ASN A 380 1.75 7.35 -3.65
C ASN A 380 0.92 8.41 -2.92
N TYR A 381 1.26 9.68 -3.11
CA TYR A 381 0.50 10.81 -2.58
C TYR A 381 -0.40 11.43 -3.68
N GLU A 382 -1.58 11.96 -3.31
CA GLU A 382 -2.56 12.47 -4.29
C GLU A 382 -2.02 13.52 -5.27
N ALA A 383 -1.08 14.35 -4.84
CA ALA A 383 -0.42 15.36 -5.69
C ALA A 383 0.77 14.82 -6.49
N GLY A 384 1.06 13.52 -6.40
CA GLY A 384 2.18 12.86 -7.06
C GLY A 384 3.11 12.15 -6.08
N LYS A 385 4.41 12.19 -6.35
CA LYS A 385 5.40 11.52 -5.49
C LYS A 385 5.68 12.32 -4.22
N PHE A 386 5.87 11.61 -3.08
CA PHE A 386 6.40 12.23 -1.87
C PHE A 386 7.73 12.90 -2.17
N SER A 387 7.88 14.17 -1.82
CA SER A 387 9.11 14.93 -2.04
C SER A 387 9.32 15.91 -0.92
N LYS A 388 10.28 15.61 -0.02
CA LYS A 388 10.57 16.50 1.12
C LYS A 388 11.12 17.86 0.68
N SER A 389 12.01 17.86 -0.32
CA SER A 389 12.59 19.12 -0.87
C SER A 389 11.54 20.01 -1.51
N LYS A 390 10.42 19.44 -1.94
CA LYS A 390 9.29 20.15 -2.56
C LYS A 390 8.10 20.36 -1.61
N GLY A 391 8.16 19.87 -0.38
CA GLY A 391 7.06 19.95 0.57
C GLY A 391 5.81 19.14 0.14
N ILE A 392 5.98 18.14 -0.71
CA ILE A 392 4.88 17.31 -1.21
C ILE A 392 4.73 16.05 -0.36
N GLY A 393 3.57 15.87 0.24
CA GLY A 393 3.20 14.70 1.03
C GLY A 393 3.50 14.82 2.51
N VAL A 394 2.89 13.94 3.30
CA VAL A 394 3.04 13.87 4.76
C VAL A 394 4.21 12.96 5.10
N PHE A 395 5.20 13.47 5.81
CA PHE A 395 6.30 12.69 6.38
C PHE A 395 5.97 12.29 7.81
N GLY A 396 6.73 11.34 8.37
CA GLY A 396 6.42 10.82 9.70
C GLY A 396 6.41 11.87 10.81
N ASN A 397 7.31 12.85 10.74
CA ASN A 397 7.30 13.99 11.67
C ASN A 397 6.09 14.91 11.43
N ASP A 398 5.65 15.07 10.18
CA ASP A 398 4.54 15.96 9.83
C ASP A 398 3.18 15.34 10.21
N ALA A 399 3.09 14.01 10.30
CA ALA A 399 1.86 13.33 10.71
C ALA A 399 1.41 13.80 12.10
N LYS A 400 2.36 14.02 13.01
CA LYS A 400 2.10 14.60 14.34
C LYS A 400 1.49 16.01 14.25
N ASP A 401 1.95 16.82 13.30
CA ASP A 401 1.53 18.21 13.12
C ASP A 401 0.14 18.36 12.46
N THR A 402 -0.48 17.25 12.07
CA THR A 402 -1.86 17.23 11.57
C THR A 402 -2.90 17.27 12.68
N ASN A 403 -2.52 16.96 13.92
CA ASN A 403 -3.38 16.70 15.07
C ASN A 403 -4.35 15.52 14.87
N ILE A 404 -4.09 14.65 13.88
CA ILE A 404 -4.80 13.39 13.72
C ILE A 404 -4.08 12.33 14.56
N PRO A 405 -4.78 11.62 15.44
CA PRO A 405 -4.16 10.64 16.35
C PRO A 405 -3.40 9.52 15.62
N PRO A 406 -2.32 8.97 16.22
CA PRO A 406 -1.52 7.94 15.57
C PRO A 406 -2.30 6.66 15.25
N GLU A 407 -3.29 6.27 16.03
CA GLU A 407 -4.16 5.12 15.76
C GLU A 407 -4.98 5.29 14.48
N VAL A 408 -5.41 6.51 14.14
CA VAL A 408 -6.11 6.80 12.89
C VAL A 408 -5.16 6.61 11.70
N TRP A 409 -3.92 7.09 11.81
CA TRP A 409 -2.88 6.87 10.80
C TRP A 409 -2.54 5.38 10.65
N ARG A 410 -2.39 4.65 11.76
CA ARG A 410 -2.14 3.20 11.74
C ARG A 410 -3.28 2.48 11.03
N TYR A 411 -4.52 2.76 11.41
CA TYR A 411 -5.72 2.20 10.78
C TYR A 411 -5.75 2.48 9.28
N TYR A 412 -5.57 3.75 8.89
CA TYR A 412 -5.58 4.17 7.51
C TYR A 412 -4.53 3.44 6.66
N LEU A 413 -3.29 3.43 7.12
CA LEU A 413 -2.18 2.79 6.42
C LEU A 413 -2.38 1.28 6.27
N LEU A 414 -2.95 0.62 7.27
CA LEU A 414 -3.20 -0.82 7.25
C LEU A 414 -4.41 -1.20 6.38
N THR A 415 -5.49 -0.42 6.39
CA THR A 415 -6.63 -0.66 5.49
C THR A 415 -6.27 -0.43 4.03
N ASN A 416 -5.34 0.47 3.75
CA ASN A 416 -4.84 0.78 2.41
C ASN A 416 -3.52 0.04 2.09
N ARG A 417 -3.10 -0.89 2.94
CA ARG A 417 -1.91 -1.70 2.69
C ARG A 417 -2.06 -2.45 1.37
N PRO A 418 -1.13 -2.29 0.42
CA PRO A 418 -1.20 -2.98 -0.85
C PRO A 418 -0.82 -4.45 -0.67
N GLU A 419 -1.82 -5.29 -0.51
CA GLU A 419 -1.72 -6.74 -0.45
C GLU A 419 -2.33 -7.38 -1.70
N VAL A 420 -1.69 -8.42 -2.23
CA VAL A 420 -2.25 -9.22 -3.32
C VAL A 420 -3.29 -10.17 -2.74
N ASN A 421 -4.52 -10.10 -3.21
CA ASN A 421 -5.60 -10.95 -2.75
C ASN A 421 -5.81 -12.24 -3.59
N THR A 422 -5.29 -12.31 -4.83
CA THR A 422 -5.51 -13.47 -5.71
C THR A 422 -4.33 -13.73 -6.64
N LYS A 423 -4.24 -14.98 -7.15
CA LYS A 423 -3.25 -15.39 -8.18
C LYS A 423 -3.40 -14.65 -9.51
N THR A 424 -4.51 -13.98 -9.74
CA THR A 424 -4.93 -13.38 -11.02
C THR A 424 -4.54 -11.92 -11.20
N PHE A 425 -4.24 -11.18 -10.11
CA PHE A 425 -3.95 -9.75 -10.20
C PHE A 425 -2.63 -9.41 -9.53
N PRO A 426 -1.69 -8.74 -10.25
CA PRO A 426 -0.49 -8.20 -9.63
C PRO A 426 -0.89 -7.14 -8.60
N ALA A 427 -0.20 -7.11 -7.46
CA ALA A 427 -0.34 -6.03 -6.50
C ALA A 427 -0.05 -4.70 -7.21
N SER A 428 -0.93 -3.72 -7.02
CA SER A 428 -0.75 -2.37 -7.57
C SER A 428 -0.39 -1.40 -6.45
N ASP A 429 0.32 -0.36 -6.82
CA ASP A 429 0.57 0.78 -5.95
C ASP A 429 -0.74 1.38 -5.45
N THR A 430 -0.76 1.83 -4.19
CA THR A 430 -1.90 2.52 -3.60
C THR A 430 -1.66 4.02 -3.55
N LEU A 431 -2.75 4.77 -3.42
CA LEU A 431 -2.73 6.21 -3.39
C LEU A 431 -3.25 6.71 -2.04
N PHE A 432 -2.46 7.54 -1.36
CA PHE A 432 -2.94 8.33 -0.22
C PHE A 432 -3.76 9.50 -0.73
N THR A 433 -4.97 9.67 -0.19
CA THR A 433 -5.78 10.88 -0.37
C THR A 433 -6.37 11.33 0.95
N TRP A 434 -6.48 12.64 1.15
CA TRP A 434 -7.07 13.21 2.35
C TRP A 434 -8.56 12.87 2.48
N THR A 435 -9.28 12.78 1.35
CA THR A 435 -10.69 12.38 1.33
C THR A 435 -10.90 10.92 1.74
N ASP A 436 -10.00 10.01 1.34
CA ASP A 436 -10.08 8.62 1.78
C ASP A 436 -9.75 8.47 3.26
N LEU A 437 -8.77 9.21 3.77
CA LEU A 437 -8.48 9.26 5.22
C LEU A 437 -9.68 9.76 6.01
N GLN A 438 -10.32 10.85 5.56
CA GLN A 438 -11.53 11.39 6.17
C GLN A 438 -12.68 10.38 6.16
N ALA A 439 -12.92 9.74 5.02
CA ALA A 439 -13.98 8.74 4.89
C ALA A 439 -13.78 7.57 5.85
N LYS A 440 -12.53 7.08 5.97
CA LYS A 440 -12.22 5.99 6.91
C LYS A 440 -12.37 6.39 8.36
N LEU A 441 -11.91 7.58 8.73
CA LEU A 441 -12.09 8.07 10.09
C LEU A 441 -13.58 8.29 10.41
N ASN A 442 -14.29 9.02 9.56
CA ASN A 442 -15.67 9.41 9.87
C ASN A 442 -16.67 8.25 9.74
N SER A 443 -16.48 7.35 8.77
CA SER A 443 -17.42 6.25 8.52
C SER A 443 -17.06 4.96 9.26
N GLU A 444 -15.80 4.52 9.17
CA GLU A 444 -15.40 3.23 9.72
C GLU A 444 -15.04 3.32 11.21
N LEU A 445 -14.24 4.32 11.62
CA LEU A 445 -13.83 4.46 13.01
C LEU A 445 -14.90 5.16 13.86
N LEU A 446 -15.39 6.33 13.45
CA LEU A 446 -16.34 7.10 14.24
C LEU A 446 -17.75 6.49 14.20
N LYS A 447 -18.36 6.35 13.00
CA LYS A 447 -19.77 5.94 12.87
C LYS A 447 -20.00 4.45 13.07
N ASN A 448 -19.01 3.59 12.82
CA ASN A 448 -19.14 2.16 13.09
C ASN A 448 -18.53 1.81 14.46
N LEU A 449 -17.21 1.81 14.61
CA LEU A 449 -16.53 1.32 15.81
C LEU A 449 -16.81 2.18 17.05
N GLY A 450 -16.59 3.48 16.96
CA GLY A 450 -16.78 4.42 18.05
C GLY A 450 -18.26 4.52 18.49
N ASN A 451 -19.18 4.51 17.51
CA ASN A 451 -20.62 4.55 17.80
C ASN A 451 -21.09 3.29 18.55
N PHE A 452 -20.66 2.10 18.12
CA PHE A 452 -21.00 0.86 18.81
C PHE A 452 -20.56 0.91 20.27
N ILE A 453 -19.27 1.15 20.52
CA ILE A 453 -18.71 1.17 21.86
C ILE A 453 -19.35 2.24 22.74
N ASN A 454 -19.50 3.45 22.20
CA ASN A 454 -20.12 4.55 22.96
C ASN A 454 -21.59 4.28 23.29
N ARG A 455 -22.37 3.70 22.39
CA ARG A 455 -23.78 3.31 22.66
C ARG A 455 -23.86 2.31 23.81
N VAL A 456 -23.01 1.29 23.81
CA VAL A 456 -22.98 0.26 24.86
C VAL A 456 -22.54 0.85 26.19
N LEU A 457 -21.37 1.46 26.27
CA LEU A 457 -20.81 1.94 27.51
C LEU A 457 -21.60 3.10 28.13
N SER A 458 -22.05 4.04 27.28
CA SER A 458 -22.89 5.18 27.75
C SER A 458 -24.23 4.73 28.29
N PHE A 459 -24.83 3.66 27.75
CA PHE A 459 -26.08 3.15 28.27
C PHE A 459 -25.88 2.45 29.62
N ILE A 460 -24.83 1.65 29.78
CA ILE A 460 -24.49 1.01 31.05
C ILE A 460 -24.16 2.05 32.12
N ALA A 461 -23.49 3.15 31.76
CA ALA A 461 -23.12 4.21 32.68
C ALA A 461 -24.28 5.11 33.16
N LYS A 462 -25.45 5.04 32.53
CA LYS A 462 -26.61 5.83 32.98
C LYS A 462 -27.04 5.43 34.38
N PRO A 463 -27.54 6.39 35.18
CA PRO A 463 -28.07 6.12 36.52
C PRO A 463 -29.15 5.06 36.52
N ALA A 464 -29.30 4.38 37.64
CA ALA A 464 -30.38 3.41 37.88
C ALA A 464 -31.75 3.99 37.51
N GLY A 465 -32.59 3.23 36.79
CA GLY A 465 -33.84 3.68 36.22
C GLY A 465 -33.76 4.25 34.80
N ALA A 466 -32.56 4.60 34.33
CA ALA A 466 -32.27 4.99 32.95
C ALA A 466 -31.20 4.12 32.28
N GLY A 467 -30.45 3.34 33.05
CA GLY A 467 -29.41 2.40 32.70
C GLY A 467 -28.98 1.60 33.91
N TYR A 468 -27.70 1.16 33.96
CA TYR A 468 -27.19 0.19 34.89
C TYR A 468 -26.20 0.76 35.95
N ASP A 469 -26.15 2.05 36.16
CA ASP A 469 -25.30 2.74 37.17
C ASP A 469 -23.81 2.34 37.06
N SER A 470 -23.31 2.21 35.87
CA SER A 470 -21.95 1.76 35.52
C SER A 470 -21.65 0.30 35.92
N ILE A 471 -22.66 -0.52 36.25
CA ILE A 471 -22.49 -1.92 36.63
C ILE A 471 -22.96 -2.83 35.51
N ILE A 472 -22.12 -3.80 35.10
CA ILE A 472 -22.51 -4.79 34.10
C ILE A 472 -23.63 -5.66 34.70
N PRO A 473 -24.82 -5.73 34.02
CA PRO A 473 -25.94 -6.52 34.52
C PRO A 473 -25.66 -8.01 34.50
N ASP A 474 -26.37 -8.79 35.34
CA ASP A 474 -26.45 -10.23 35.14
C ASP A 474 -27.37 -10.56 33.96
N ALA A 475 -27.08 -11.65 33.25
CA ALA A 475 -27.79 -12.04 32.04
C ALA A 475 -28.07 -13.54 31.99
N PRO A 476 -28.84 -14.09 32.94
CA PRO A 476 -29.22 -15.50 32.90
C PRO A 476 -30.07 -15.74 31.65
N GLY A 477 -29.77 -16.84 30.94
CA GLY A 477 -30.47 -17.22 29.71
C GLY A 477 -29.84 -16.66 28.43
N ALA A 478 -28.69 -15.96 28.50
CA ALA A 478 -27.96 -15.49 27.31
C ALA A 478 -27.65 -16.64 26.35
N GLU A 479 -27.31 -17.82 26.89
CA GLU A 479 -27.02 -19.06 26.15
C GLU A 479 -28.23 -19.66 25.42
N SER A 480 -29.44 -19.19 25.70
CA SER A 480 -30.67 -19.66 25.06
C SER A 480 -31.42 -18.55 24.29
N HIS A 481 -30.95 -17.31 24.34
CA HIS A 481 -31.56 -16.18 23.64
C HIS A 481 -31.21 -16.20 22.14
N PRO A 482 -32.22 -16.36 21.23
CA PRO A 482 -31.94 -16.64 19.82
C PRO A 482 -31.05 -15.60 19.11
N GLN A 483 -31.35 -14.29 19.26
CA GLN A 483 -30.57 -13.22 18.64
C GLN A 483 -29.13 -13.15 19.19
N THR A 484 -28.94 -13.46 20.49
CA THR A 484 -27.62 -13.52 21.14
C THR A 484 -26.79 -14.69 20.63
N ILE A 485 -27.41 -15.86 20.44
CA ILE A 485 -26.74 -17.02 19.86
C ILE A 485 -26.30 -16.72 18.42
N GLU A 486 -27.21 -16.17 17.60
CA GLU A 486 -26.90 -15.82 16.22
C GLU A 486 -25.72 -14.82 16.14
N LEU A 487 -25.72 -13.78 16.99
CA LEU A 487 -24.61 -12.84 17.09
C LEU A 487 -23.31 -13.53 17.50
N ALA A 488 -23.35 -14.41 18.49
CA ALA A 488 -22.18 -15.14 18.98
C ALA A 488 -21.58 -16.05 17.90
N GLU A 489 -22.42 -16.73 17.11
CA GLU A 489 -21.99 -17.53 15.97
C GLU A 489 -21.32 -16.67 14.89
N LYS A 490 -21.91 -15.53 14.53
CA LYS A 490 -21.32 -14.57 13.59
C LYS A 490 -19.98 -14.04 14.10
N ALA A 491 -19.92 -13.60 15.36
CA ALA A 491 -18.69 -13.10 15.99
C ALA A 491 -17.59 -14.16 15.99
N SER A 492 -17.94 -15.42 16.38
CA SER A 492 -17.00 -16.54 16.37
C SER A 492 -16.42 -16.78 14.97
N LYS A 493 -17.28 -16.78 13.94
CA LYS A 493 -16.84 -16.94 12.54
C LYS A 493 -15.87 -15.83 12.11
N TRP A 494 -16.13 -14.58 12.50
CA TRP A 494 -15.23 -13.47 12.21
C TRP A 494 -13.90 -13.59 12.97
N VAL A 495 -13.93 -14.09 14.21
CA VAL A 495 -12.71 -14.37 14.98
C VAL A 495 -11.89 -15.48 14.34
N GLU A 496 -12.51 -16.57 13.88
CA GLU A 496 -11.82 -17.65 13.16
C GLU A 496 -11.15 -17.11 11.88
N GLN A 497 -11.85 -16.28 11.11
CA GLN A 497 -11.27 -15.62 9.93
C GLN A 497 -10.15 -14.63 10.28
N TYR A 498 -10.28 -13.91 11.39
CA TYR A 498 -9.24 -13.03 11.89
C TYR A 498 -7.96 -13.82 12.21
N LEU A 499 -8.08 -14.90 12.97
CA LEU A 499 -6.95 -15.74 13.36
C LEU A 499 -6.26 -16.36 12.14
N ASP A 500 -7.03 -16.93 11.21
CA ASP A 500 -6.50 -17.48 9.96
C ASP A 500 -5.76 -16.42 9.13
N ALA A 501 -6.32 -15.24 9.00
CA ALA A 501 -5.71 -14.15 8.27
C ALA A 501 -4.42 -13.66 8.93
N MET A 502 -4.42 -13.49 10.25
CA MET A 502 -3.26 -13.00 10.98
C MET A 502 -2.11 -14.01 11.02
N GLU A 503 -2.39 -15.31 11.18
CA GLU A 503 -1.37 -16.37 11.09
C GLU A 503 -0.71 -16.42 9.70
N LYS A 504 -1.44 -16.07 8.63
CA LYS A 504 -0.94 -15.96 7.26
C LYS A 504 -0.39 -14.59 6.91
N VAL A 505 -0.22 -13.71 7.89
CA VAL A 505 0.27 -12.33 7.70
C VAL A 505 -0.58 -11.51 6.72
N LYS A 506 -1.88 -11.81 6.59
CA LYS A 506 -2.86 -11.05 5.81
C LYS A 506 -3.50 -9.97 6.68
N LEU A 507 -2.71 -8.95 7.02
CA LEU A 507 -3.04 -7.96 8.05
C LEU A 507 -4.30 -7.15 7.71
N LYS A 508 -4.46 -6.74 6.44
CA LYS A 508 -5.64 -6.02 5.97
C LYS A 508 -6.92 -6.84 6.13
N GLN A 509 -6.85 -8.15 5.85
CA GLN A 509 -7.99 -9.04 6.02
C GLN A 509 -8.31 -9.26 7.50
N GLY A 510 -7.28 -9.43 8.34
CA GLY A 510 -7.46 -9.51 9.79
C GLY A 510 -8.18 -8.28 10.34
N LEU A 511 -7.71 -7.08 9.98
CA LEU A 511 -8.35 -5.82 10.38
C LEU A 511 -9.82 -5.75 9.91
N LYS A 512 -10.10 -6.15 8.67
CA LYS A 512 -11.46 -6.19 8.13
C LYS A 512 -12.37 -7.14 8.93
N SER A 513 -11.88 -8.32 9.31
CA SER A 513 -12.64 -9.29 10.11
C SER A 513 -12.98 -8.73 11.50
N ALA A 514 -12.01 -8.08 12.17
CA ALA A 514 -12.27 -7.41 13.44
C ALA A 514 -13.32 -6.30 13.32
N MET A 515 -13.24 -5.44 12.29
CA MET A 515 -14.21 -4.37 12.05
C MET A 515 -15.60 -4.89 11.71
N SER A 516 -15.71 -6.10 11.14
CA SER A 516 -17.02 -6.73 10.86
C SER A 516 -17.75 -7.09 12.15
N ILE A 517 -17.04 -7.47 13.23
CA ILE A 517 -17.66 -7.72 14.55
C ILE A 517 -18.35 -6.45 15.07
N SER A 518 -17.75 -5.28 14.86
CA SER A 518 -18.38 -4.01 15.22
C SER A 518 -19.67 -3.72 14.44
N ASN A 519 -19.71 -4.10 13.15
CA ASN A 519 -20.93 -4.00 12.34
C ASN A 519 -22.04 -4.91 12.86
N GLU A 520 -21.70 -6.17 13.18
CA GLU A 520 -22.66 -7.12 13.78
C GLU A 520 -23.18 -6.60 15.14
N GLY A 521 -22.29 -6.01 15.96
CA GLY A 521 -22.70 -5.40 17.22
C GLY A 521 -23.67 -4.22 17.06
N ASN A 522 -23.43 -3.35 16.06
CA ASN A 522 -24.34 -2.25 15.75
C ASN A 522 -25.71 -2.76 15.25
N ALA A 523 -25.74 -3.78 14.40
CA ALA A 523 -26.96 -4.41 13.92
C ALA A 523 -27.74 -5.03 15.10
N TYR A 524 -27.06 -5.80 15.95
CA TYR A 524 -27.65 -6.41 17.12
C TYR A 524 -28.28 -5.39 18.10
N LEU A 525 -27.62 -4.26 18.36
CA LEU A 525 -28.17 -3.17 19.15
C LEU A 525 -29.37 -2.52 18.48
N GLN A 526 -29.40 -2.45 17.15
CA GLN A 526 -30.51 -1.86 16.42
C GLN A 526 -31.71 -2.80 16.37
N ASP A 527 -31.47 -4.06 16.06
CA ASP A 527 -32.53 -5.08 15.90
C ASP A 527 -33.19 -5.45 17.23
N SER A 528 -32.42 -5.43 18.33
CA SER A 528 -32.92 -5.67 19.67
C SER A 528 -33.73 -4.51 20.23
N GLU A 529 -33.62 -3.31 19.68
CA GLU A 529 -34.24 -2.09 20.21
C GLU A 529 -34.08 -1.95 21.74
N PHE A 530 -32.84 -2.18 22.29
CA PHE A 530 -32.54 -2.29 23.71
C PHE A 530 -33.07 -1.12 24.54
N TRP A 531 -33.28 0.08 23.95
CA TRP A 531 -33.87 1.23 24.63
C TRP A 531 -35.36 1.06 24.90
N LYS A 532 -36.06 0.20 24.17
CA LYS A 532 -37.44 -0.22 24.47
C LYS A 532 -37.43 -1.36 25.48
N LEU A 533 -36.61 -2.40 25.24
CA LEU A 533 -36.46 -3.55 26.12
C LEU A 533 -36.15 -3.15 27.57
N TYR A 534 -35.38 -2.09 27.79
CA TYR A 534 -35.08 -1.63 29.14
C TYR A 534 -36.33 -1.36 30.02
N LYS A 535 -37.43 -0.98 29.38
CA LYS A 535 -38.72 -0.71 30.05
C LYS A 535 -39.69 -1.87 29.95
N GLU A 536 -39.71 -2.56 28.82
CA GLU A 536 -40.72 -3.58 28.49
C GLU A 536 -40.29 -4.98 28.93
N ASP A 537 -39.02 -5.31 28.76
CA ASP A 537 -38.39 -6.58 29.14
C ASP A 537 -36.95 -6.38 29.64
N PRO A 538 -36.79 -5.94 30.93
CA PRO A 538 -35.46 -5.66 31.50
C PRO A 538 -34.51 -6.88 31.49
N ALA A 539 -35.06 -8.09 31.56
CA ALA A 539 -34.26 -9.31 31.55
C ALA A 539 -33.56 -9.51 30.20
N THR A 540 -34.32 -9.41 29.10
CA THR A 540 -33.75 -9.47 27.76
C THR A 540 -32.83 -8.31 27.48
N CYS A 541 -33.14 -7.08 27.97
CA CYS A 541 -32.23 -5.95 27.89
C CYS A 541 -30.87 -6.22 28.55
N ALA A 542 -30.87 -6.87 29.73
CA ALA A 542 -29.65 -7.23 30.44
C ALA A 542 -28.79 -8.21 29.64
N ILE A 543 -29.41 -9.20 28.98
CA ILE A 543 -28.75 -10.12 28.06
C ILE A 543 -28.08 -9.36 26.91
N VAL A 544 -28.84 -8.47 26.25
CA VAL A 544 -28.32 -7.67 25.12
C VAL A 544 -27.14 -6.82 25.55
N MET A 545 -27.23 -6.15 26.69
CA MET A 545 -26.19 -5.24 27.16
C MET A 545 -24.94 -5.98 27.64
N LYS A 546 -25.08 -7.06 28.38
CA LYS A 546 -23.93 -7.88 28.82
C LYS A 546 -23.17 -8.49 27.65
N THR A 547 -23.90 -9.03 26.66
CA THR A 547 -23.32 -9.55 25.42
C THR A 547 -22.58 -8.46 24.65
N SER A 548 -23.17 -7.28 24.52
CA SER A 548 -22.57 -6.15 23.80
C SER A 548 -21.29 -5.65 24.50
N VAL A 549 -21.24 -5.61 25.84
CA VAL A 549 -20.02 -5.27 26.58
C VAL A 549 -18.93 -6.31 26.34
N GLY A 550 -19.27 -7.58 26.29
CA GLY A 550 -18.33 -8.63 25.93
C GLY A 550 -17.75 -8.45 24.53
N LEU A 551 -18.57 -8.02 23.55
CA LEU A 551 -18.06 -7.66 22.21
C LEU A 551 -17.15 -6.43 22.23
N VAL A 552 -17.42 -5.43 23.07
CA VAL A 552 -16.54 -4.27 23.25
C VAL A 552 -15.17 -4.71 23.76
N TYR A 553 -15.12 -5.60 24.75
CA TYR A 553 -13.87 -6.18 25.22
C TYR A 553 -13.14 -6.99 24.14
N LEU A 554 -13.87 -7.84 23.41
CA LEU A 554 -13.33 -8.63 22.30
C LEU A 554 -12.71 -7.72 21.23
N LEU A 555 -13.39 -6.63 20.84
CA LEU A 555 -12.88 -5.65 19.87
C LEU A 555 -11.62 -4.96 20.38
N ALA A 556 -11.53 -4.62 21.66
CA ALA A 556 -10.31 -4.07 22.24
C ALA A 556 -9.13 -5.04 22.11
N CYS A 557 -9.34 -6.34 22.35
CA CYS A 557 -8.31 -7.36 22.17
C CYS A 557 -7.89 -7.54 20.71
N LEU A 558 -8.85 -7.69 19.78
CA LEU A 558 -8.56 -7.96 18.36
C LEU A 558 -7.96 -6.75 17.64
N LEU A 559 -8.26 -5.53 18.09
CA LEU A 559 -7.77 -4.29 17.49
C LEU A 559 -6.48 -3.76 18.14
N GLU A 560 -6.02 -4.33 19.26
CA GLU A 560 -4.75 -3.92 19.88
C GLU A 560 -3.58 -3.96 18.93
N PRO A 561 -3.37 -5.00 18.10
CA PRO A 561 -2.26 -5.01 17.18
C PRO A 561 -2.27 -3.84 16.19
N PHE A 562 -3.43 -3.37 15.82
CA PHE A 562 -3.64 -2.31 14.82
C PHE A 562 -3.67 -0.92 15.44
N MET A 563 -4.38 -0.75 16.56
CA MET A 563 -4.64 0.52 17.25
C MET A 563 -4.44 0.37 18.77
N PRO A 564 -3.20 0.24 19.23
CA PRO A 564 -2.93 -0.06 20.66
C PRO A 564 -3.43 1.03 21.63
N SER A 565 -3.31 2.31 21.27
CA SER A 565 -3.82 3.41 22.10
C SER A 565 -5.34 3.37 22.23
N PHE A 566 -6.05 3.10 21.12
CA PHE A 566 -7.49 2.87 21.14
C PHE A 566 -7.88 1.71 22.06
N SER A 567 -7.21 0.56 21.94
CA SER A 567 -7.48 -0.61 22.78
C SER A 567 -7.27 -0.33 24.25
N ASN A 568 -6.18 0.35 24.60
CA ASN A 568 -5.92 0.77 25.98
C ASN A 568 -7.01 1.70 26.52
N GLU A 569 -7.48 2.65 25.70
CA GLU A 569 -8.55 3.57 26.10
C GLU A 569 -9.88 2.81 26.32
N VAL A 570 -10.23 1.87 25.47
CA VAL A 570 -11.43 1.03 25.64
C VAL A 570 -11.33 0.19 26.92
N LEU A 571 -10.18 -0.44 27.19
CA LEU A 571 -9.97 -1.20 28.42
C LEU A 571 -10.03 -0.30 29.67
N HIS A 572 -9.49 0.91 29.59
CA HIS A 572 -9.62 1.90 30.67
C HIS A 572 -11.09 2.27 30.91
N GLN A 573 -11.89 2.48 29.86
CA GLN A 573 -13.33 2.74 29.99
C GLN A 573 -14.09 1.53 30.51
N LEU A 574 -13.61 0.32 30.28
CA LEU A 574 -14.14 -0.90 30.88
C LEU A 574 -13.62 -1.11 32.33
N ASN A 575 -12.71 -0.28 32.82
CA ASN A 575 -12.02 -0.45 34.11
C ASN A 575 -11.30 -1.82 34.24
N VAL A 576 -10.62 -2.21 33.15
CA VAL A 576 -9.87 -3.45 33.02
C VAL A 576 -8.39 -3.11 32.77
N SER A 577 -7.48 -3.70 33.57
CA SER A 577 -6.03 -3.51 33.38
C SER A 577 -5.55 -4.16 32.09
N PRO A 578 -4.94 -3.41 31.15
CA PRO A 578 -4.38 -3.98 29.93
C PRO A 578 -3.27 -5.01 30.19
N GLU A 579 -2.45 -4.78 31.19
CA GLU A 579 -1.28 -5.63 31.50
C GLU A 579 -1.69 -7.03 31.98
N GLU A 580 -2.83 -7.14 32.67
CA GLU A 580 -3.33 -8.40 33.20
C GLU A 580 -4.28 -9.13 32.25
N ASN A 581 -5.01 -8.40 31.43
CA ASN A 581 -6.17 -8.92 30.71
C ASN A 581 -6.03 -8.88 29.18
N LEU A 582 -5.03 -8.17 28.64
CA LEU A 582 -4.85 -8.11 27.19
C LEU A 582 -4.19 -9.39 26.67
N SER A 583 -4.98 -10.40 26.43
CA SER A 583 -4.58 -11.71 25.93
C SER A 583 -5.66 -12.29 25.03
N PHE A 584 -5.23 -13.06 24.02
CA PHE A 584 -6.12 -13.83 23.15
C PHE A 584 -5.47 -15.18 22.84
N SER A 585 -5.06 -15.88 23.89
CA SER A 585 -4.29 -17.12 23.81
C SER A 585 -5.20 -18.34 23.75
N GLU A 586 -4.78 -19.37 23.02
CA GLU A 586 -5.44 -20.69 23.04
C GLU A 586 -5.19 -21.41 24.37
N GLU A 587 -3.98 -21.27 24.94
CA GLU A 587 -3.62 -21.91 26.20
C GLU A 587 -4.53 -21.45 27.36
N LYS A 588 -4.99 -20.19 27.31
CA LYS A 588 -5.94 -19.64 28.29
C LYS A 588 -7.40 -19.84 27.89
N GLY A 589 -7.67 -20.43 26.73
CA GLY A 589 -9.00 -20.66 26.21
C GLY A 589 -9.78 -19.39 25.80
N GLU A 590 -9.10 -18.24 25.68
CA GLU A 590 -9.76 -16.95 25.43
C GLU A 590 -10.34 -16.86 24.01
N SER A 591 -9.71 -17.52 23.04
CA SER A 591 -10.24 -17.62 21.67
C SER A 591 -11.58 -18.36 21.59
N VAL A 592 -11.82 -19.30 22.52
CA VAL A 592 -13.07 -20.06 22.63
C VAL A 592 -14.19 -19.20 23.21
N LYS A 593 -13.88 -18.27 24.12
CA LYS A 593 -14.85 -17.32 24.70
C LYS A 593 -15.53 -16.42 23.68
N ALA A 594 -14.99 -16.30 22.46
CA ALA A 594 -15.69 -15.60 21.39
C ALA A 594 -17.05 -16.19 21.04
N LYS A 595 -17.28 -17.47 21.39
CA LYS A 595 -18.59 -18.17 21.25
C LYS A 595 -19.58 -17.81 22.35
N THR A 596 -19.10 -17.22 23.45
CA THR A 596 -19.91 -16.80 24.60
C THR A 596 -19.51 -15.37 25.01
N PRO A 597 -19.80 -14.35 24.15
CA PRO A 597 -19.36 -12.98 24.42
C PRO A 597 -19.78 -12.44 25.79
N TRP A 598 -20.92 -12.89 26.31
CA TRP A 598 -21.44 -12.55 27.63
C TRP A 598 -20.58 -13.03 28.80
N ASP A 599 -19.60 -13.93 28.57
CA ASP A 599 -18.71 -14.47 29.59
C ASP A 599 -17.35 -13.75 29.67
N PHE A 600 -17.07 -12.79 28.81
CA PHE A 600 -15.80 -12.07 28.86
C PHE A 600 -15.64 -11.23 30.14
N LEU A 601 -16.72 -10.58 30.57
CA LEU A 601 -16.70 -9.76 31.77
C LEU A 601 -17.78 -10.23 32.76
N PRO A 602 -17.47 -10.30 34.09
CA PRO A 602 -18.42 -10.80 35.05
C PRO A 602 -19.56 -9.81 35.29
N ALA A 603 -20.72 -10.34 35.68
CA ALA A 603 -21.82 -9.54 36.24
C ALA A 603 -21.35 -8.83 37.51
N GLY A 604 -21.85 -7.62 37.74
CA GLY A 604 -21.43 -6.78 38.87
C GLY A 604 -20.13 -6.01 38.67
N HIS A 605 -19.37 -6.24 37.57
CA HIS A 605 -18.19 -5.46 37.27
C HIS A 605 -18.56 -3.99 37.00
N LYS A 606 -17.83 -3.07 37.61
CA LYS A 606 -18.07 -1.64 37.49
C LYS A 606 -17.17 -1.07 36.39
N ILE A 607 -17.78 -0.54 35.32
CA ILE A 607 -17.04 0.13 34.26
C ILE A 607 -16.59 1.53 34.68
N GLY A 608 -15.56 2.05 33.97
CA GLY A 608 -15.10 3.43 34.10
C GLY A 608 -16.03 4.44 33.42
N ARG A 609 -15.58 5.65 33.24
CA ARG A 609 -16.34 6.72 32.59
C ARG A 609 -16.25 6.61 31.07
N PRO A 610 -17.34 6.42 30.34
CA PRO A 610 -17.33 6.46 28.88
C PRO A 610 -16.93 7.83 28.36
N ALA A 611 -16.15 7.83 27.29
CA ALA A 611 -15.73 9.02 26.55
C ALA A 611 -15.68 8.75 25.03
N PRO A 612 -15.85 9.76 24.19
CA PRO A 612 -15.68 9.60 22.75
C PRO A 612 -14.27 9.10 22.40
N LEU A 613 -14.18 8.09 21.54
CA LEU A 613 -12.92 7.48 21.11
C LEU A 613 -12.31 8.14 19.86
N PHE A 614 -13.16 8.75 19.04
CA PHE A 614 -12.75 9.42 17.80
C PHE A 614 -13.49 10.73 17.63
N GLU A 615 -12.84 11.69 17.00
CA GLU A 615 -13.41 12.98 16.61
C GLU A 615 -13.60 13.05 15.09
N GLU A 616 -14.62 13.77 14.66
CA GLU A 616 -14.91 13.95 13.23
C GLU A 616 -13.85 14.81 12.56
N LEU A 617 -13.32 14.34 11.43
CA LEU A 617 -12.45 15.13 10.56
C LEU A 617 -13.31 15.92 9.58
N LYS A 618 -13.44 17.24 9.79
CA LYS A 618 -14.28 18.14 9.01
C LYS A 618 -13.62 18.51 7.67
N ASP A 619 -14.45 18.91 6.69
CA ASP A 619 -14.01 19.27 5.33
C ASP A 619 -13.03 20.47 5.31
N GLU A 620 -13.22 21.44 6.21
CA GLU A 620 -12.34 22.60 6.32
C GLU A 620 -10.93 22.16 6.71
N LYS A 621 -10.83 21.23 7.68
CA LYS A 621 -9.53 20.68 8.12
C LYS A 621 -8.86 19.86 7.04
N VAL A 622 -9.62 19.08 6.28
CA VAL A 622 -9.12 18.33 5.12
C VAL A 622 -8.55 19.27 4.06
N SER A 623 -9.25 20.37 3.78
CA SER A 623 -8.81 21.38 2.81
C SER A 623 -7.53 22.08 3.25
N GLU A 624 -7.44 22.47 4.53
CA GLU A 624 -6.24 23.05 5.14
C GLU A 624 -5.02 22.11 5.01
N LEU A 625 -5.19 20.84 5.41
CA LEU A 625 -4.12 19.85 5.37
C LEU A 625 -3.68 19.54 3.93
N ARG A 626 -4.64 19.41 3.01
CA ARG A 626 -4.34 19.21 1.59
C ARG A 626 -3.51 20.36 1.04
N GLU A 627 -3.85 21.59 1.36
CA GLU A 627 -3.10 22.76 0.93
C GLU A 627 -1.70 22.80 1.56
N LYS A 628 -1.59 22.55 2.86
CA LYS A 628 -0.32 22.53 3.59
C LYS A 628 0.69 21.55 3.00
N TYR A 629 0.25 20.36 2.57
CA TYR A 629 1.12 19.28 2.10
C TYR A 629 1.12 19.08 0.58
N ALA A 630 0.55 20.02 -0.20
CA ALA A 630 0.52 19.95 -1.67
C ALA A 630 1.82 20.43 -2.37
N GLY A 631 2.79 20.93 -1.63
CA GLY A 631 4.03 21.54 -2.16
C GLY A 631 3.97 23.07 -2.20
N SER A 632 5.12 23.71 -2.56
CA SER A 632 5.23 25.17 -2.60
C SER A 632 4.36 25.78 -3.72
N GLN A 633 3.89 27.01 -3.52
CA GLN A 633 3.03 27.71 -4.49
C GLN A 633 3.76 27.91 -5.84
N ALA A 634 5.08 28.15 -5.82
CA ALA A 634 5.89 28.28 -7.04
C ALA A 634 5.94 26.96 -7.85
N GLU A 635 5.97 25.81 -7.16
CA GLU A 635 5.97 24.48 -7.82
C GLU A 635 4.57 24.07 -8.28
N ARG A 636 3.51 24.47 -7.56
CA ARG A 636 2.13 24.31 -8.03
C ARG A 636 1.91 25.07 -9.33
N SER A 637 2.42 26.32 -9.41
CA SER A 637 2.36 27.14 -10.62
C SER A 637 3.20 26.58 -11.75
N SER A 638 4.42 26.09 -11.48
CA SER A 638 5.27 25.47 -12.50
C SER A 638 4.72 24.13 -13.00
N LYS A 639 4.08 23.35 -12.15
CA LYS A 639 3.41 22.10 -12.55
C LYS A 639 2.15 22.39 -13.37
N ALA A 640 1.34 23.35 -12.96
CA ALA A 640 0.18 23.79 -13.74
C ALA A 640 0.58 24.35 -15.12
N LEU A 641 1.71 25.06 -15.21
CA LEU A 641 2.28 25.51 -16.47
C LEU A 641 2.83 24.36 -17.31
N ALA A 642 3.52 23.39 -16.71
CA ALA A 642 4.04 22.22 -17.41
C ALA A 642 2.90 21.30 -17.91
N ASP A 643 1.85 21.10 -17.11
CA ASP A 643 0.67 20.34 -17.50
C ASP A 643 -0.13 21.09 -18.62
N ALA A 644 -0.18 22.42 -18.56
CA ALA A 644 -0.76 23.24 -19.62
C ALA A 644 0.09 23.24 -20.91
N GLU A 645 1.41 23.24 -20.78
CA GLU A 645 2.34 23.11 -21.91
C GLU A 645 2.31 21.70 -22.53
N ALA A 646 2.27 20.66 -21.73
CA ALA A 646 2.09 19.28 -22.19
C ALA A 646 0.75 19.10 -22.93
N THR A 647 -0.31 19.75 -22.44
CA THR A 647 -1.62 19.78 -23.10
C THR A 647 -1.57 20.57 -24.42
N LYS A 648 -0.85 21.70 -24.47
CA LYS A 648 -0.63 22.47 -25.69
C LYS A 648 0.19 21.70 -26.72
N ILE A 649 1.25 21.01 -26.30
CA ILE A 649 2.09 20.17 -27.17
C ILE A 649 1.29 18.98 -27.72
N ALA A 650 0.48 18.34 -26.87
CA ALA A 650 -0.42 17.27 -27.30
C ALA A 650 -1.47 17.77 -28.31
N ASN A 651 -1.98 18.98 -28.11
CA ASN A 651 -2.91 19.59 -29.07
C ASN A 651 -2.22 20.09 -30.35
N GLN A 652 -0.97 20.56 -30.27
CA GLN A 652 -0.17 20.92 -31.44
C GLN A 652 0.25 19.70 -32.27
N LEU A 653 0.58 18.57 -31.66
CA LEU A 653 0.84 17.30 -32.33
C LEU A 653 -0.41 16.76 -33.07
N LYS A 654 -1.61 17.01 -32.51
CA LYS A 654 -2.86 16.67 -33.20
C LYS A 654 -3.18 17.62 -34.36
N SER A 655 -2.73 18.89 -34.32
CA SER A 655 -2.95 19.85 -35.38
C SER A 655 -1.94 19.77 -36.55
N THR A 656 -0.79 19.12 -36.34
CA THR A 656 0.26 18.98 -37.36
C THR A 656 0.02 17.79 -38.31
N THR A 657 -0.96 16.93 -37.98
CA THR A 657 -1.35 15.81 -38.89
C THR A 657 -2.50 16.12 -39.82
N LEU A 658 -3.04 17.34 -39.82
CA LEU A 658 -4.12 17.76 -40.72
C LEU A 658 -3.92 19.22 -41.16
N SER A 659 -3.01 19.51 -42.05
CA SER A 659 -3.11 20.66 -42.96
C SER A 659 -2.05 20.61 -44.08
N GLU A 660 -2.37 20.00 -45.18
CA GLU A 660 -2.01 20.56 -46.47
C GLU A 660 -3.30 21.07 -47.13
N GLY A 661 -3.33 22.36 -47.37
CA GLY A 661 -4.31 22.95 -48.31
C GLY A 661 -5.03 24.21 -47.86
N GLY A 662 -4.52 25.40 -48.18
CA GLY A 662 -5.36 26.53 -48.60
C GLY A 662 -5.56 27.75 -47.68
N SER A 663 -4.65 28.70 -47.83
CA SER A 663 -4.74 30.18 -48.00
C SER A 663 -5.86 31.06 -47.42
N LYS A 664 -5.40 32.08 -46.63
CA LYS A 664 -5.75 33.56 -46.58
C LYS A 664 -7.08 34.01 -45.95
N LYS A 665 -7.09 34.79 -44.93
CA LYS A 665 -6.91 36.26 -44.81
C LYS A 665 -7.18 36.81 -43.40
N GLU A 666 -6.39 37.82 -43.03
CA GLU A 666 -6.41 38.63 -41.80
C GLU A 666 -7.73 39.37 -41.54
N LEU A 667 -7.96 39.69 -40.24
CA LEU A 667 -8.21 41.07 -39.82
C LEU A 667 -8.18 41.21 -38.27
N LYS A 668 -7.45 42.26 -37.86
CA LYS A 668 -7.25 42.78 -36.49
C LYS A 668 -8.49 43.33 -35.82
N LYS A 669 -8.60 43.29 -34.49
CA LYS A 669 -8.59 44.41 -33.55
C LYS A 669 -8.84 44.05 -32.10
N GLN A 670 -8.05 44.64 -31.23
CA GLN A 670 -8.17 44.75 -29.74
C GLN A 670 -9.07 45.96 -29.35
N PRO A 671 -9.22 46.33 -28.06
CA PRO A 671 -9.61 45.58 -26.85
C PRO A 671 -10.82 46.24 -26.09
N GLY A 672 -11.35 45.57 -25.14
CA GLY A 672 -12.37 46.17 -24.26
C GLY A 672 -12.64 45.35 -23.00
N ASN A 673 -12.29 45.95 -21.91
CA ASN A 673 -12.38 45.43 -20.54
C ASN A 673 -13.85 45.43 -20.08
N SER A 674 -14.37 44.32 -19.56
CA SER A 674 -15.41 44.33 -18.54
C SER A 674 -15.54 43.00 -17.84
N LYS A 675 -15.49 43.07 -16.50
CA LYS A 675 -15.83 41.97 -15.57
C LYS A 675 -17.26 41.51 -15.78
N SER A 676 -17.50 40.26 -16.08
CA SER A 676 -18.80 39.63 -15.87
C SER A 676 -18.57 38.23 -15.27
N LYS A 677 -19.43 37.91 -14.30
CA LYS A 677 -19.52 36.65 -13.56
C LYS A 677 -19.49 35.46 -14.49
N ALA A 678 -18.70 34.44 -14.13
CA ALA A 678 -18.73 33.14 -14.77
C ALA A 678 -20.16 32.59 -14.67
N ALA A 679 -20.81 32.37 -15.81
CA ALA A 679 -22.00 31.55 -15.93
C ALA A 679 -21.56 30.09 -15.80
N GLU A 680 -22.26 29.29 -15.01
CA GLU A 680 -22.14 27.84 -14.95
C GLU A 680 -22.41 27.31 -16.37
N GLU A 681 -21.45 26.60 -16.96
CA GLU A 681 -21.66 25.89 -18.24
C GLU A 681 -22.72 24.81 -18.01
N GLU A 682 -23.86 24.97 -18.66
CA GLU A 682 -24.95 23.99 -18.61
C GLU A 682 -24.46 22.64 -19.14
N VAL A 683 -24.57 21.58 -18.32
CA VAL A 683 -24.12 20.23 -18.68
C VAL A 683 -25.08 19.66 -19.72
N SER A 684 -24.62 19.49 -20.97
CA SER A 684 -25.44 19.02 -22.10
C SER A 684 -25.24 17.52 -22.34
N VAL A 685 -26.34 16.80 -22.73
CA VAL A 685 -26.31 15.36 -23.08
C VAL A 685 -25.42 15.09 -24.31
N SER A 686 -25.11 16.08 -25.13
CA SER A 686 -24.18 15.96 -26.25
C SER A 686 -22.75 15.60 -25.83
N LYS A 687 -22.41 15.77 -24.54
CA LYS A 687 -21.12 15.33 -23.96
C LYS A 687 -20.99 13.80 -23.83
N LEU A 688 -22.10 13.05 -23.87
CA LEU A 688 -22.10 11.58 -23.81
C LEU A 688 -21.79 10.99 -25.19
N ASP A 689 -20.96 9.96 -25.24
CA ASP A 689 -20.71 9.13 -26.42
C ASP A 689 -21.48 7.82 -26.28
N ILE A 690 -22.76 7.85 -26.65
CA ILE A 690 -23.62 6.68 -26.66
C ILE A 690 -23.65 6.14 -28.09
N ARG A 691 -23.30 4.86 -28.26
CA ARG A 691 -23.22 4.19 -29.57
C ARG A 691 -24.05 2.93 -29.60
N VAL A 692 -24.45 2.54 -30.83
CA VAL A 692 -24.99 1.23 -31.12
C VAL A 692 -23.88 0.18 -30.99
N GLY A 693 -24.00 -0.73 -30.05
CA GLY A 693 -23.09 -1.84 -29.86
C GLY A 693 -23.70 -3.18 -30.23
N LEU A 694 -22.91 -4.13 -30.70
CA LEU A 694 -23.30 -5.53 -30.89
C LEU A 694 -22.52 -6.40 -29.91
N ILE A 695 -23.22 -7.07 -29.02
CA ILE A 695 -22.60 -8.05 -28.12
C ILE A 695 -22.18 -9.26 -28.94
N ARG A 696 -20.89 -9.41 -29.20
CA ARG A 696 -20.31 -10.54 -29.94
C ARG A 696 -20.22 -11.80 -29.10
N LYS A 697 -19.92 -11.62 -27.81
CA LYS A 697 -19.81 -12.71 -26.85
C LYS A 697 -20.21 -12.18 -25.47
N ALA A 698 -20.96 -12.99 -24.74
CA ALA A 698 -21.22 -12.78 -23.32
C ALA A 698 -20.91 -14.06 -22.54
N GLU A 699 -20.32 -13.94 -21.36
CA GLU A 699 -20.06 -15.06 -20.45
C GLU A 699 -20.24 -14.62 -18.98
N LYS A 700 -20.51 -15.56 -18.09
CA LYS A 700 -20.59 -15.25 -16.66
C LYS A 700 -19.22 -14.92 -16.12
N HIS A 701 -19.17 -13.93 -15.24
CA HIS A 701 -17.93 -13.54 -14.59
C HIS A 701 -17.41 -14.68 -13.68
N PRO A 702 -16.14 -15.13 -13.78
CA PRO A 702 -15.63 -16.28 -13.02
C PRO A 702 -15.65 -16.10 -11.50
N ASP A 703 -15.58 -14.87 -11.01
CA ASP A 703 -15.48 -14.55 -9.57
C ASP A 703 -16.68 -13.74 -9.06
N ALA A 704 -17.78 -13.64 -9.83
CA ALA A 704 -18.96 -12.87 -9.43
C ALA A 704 -20.25 -13.38 -10.11
N ASP A 705 -21.06 -14.13 -9.38
CA ASP A 705 -22.31 -14.75 -9.86
C ASP A 705 -23.35 -13.75 -10.41
N SER A 706 -23.20 -12.46 -10.11
CA SER A 706 -24.12 -11.40 -10.53
C SER A 706 -23.66 -10.61 -11.76
N LEU A 707 -22.49 -10.93 -12.33
CA LEU A 707 -21.89 -10.15 -13.42
C LEU A 707 -21.74 -10.98 -14.70
N TYR A 708 -21.96 -10.32 -15.86
CA TYR A 708 -21.51 -10.76 -17.16
C TYR A 708 -20.24 -10.05 -17.59
N ILE A 709 -19.43 -10.74 -18.40
CA ILE A 709 -18.32 -10.17 -19.17
C ILE A 709 -18.77 -10.24 -20.63
N GLU A 710 -18.75 -9.11 -21.30
CA GLU A 710 -19.23 -8.95 -22.65
C GLU A 710 -18.12 -8.41 -23.55
N GLU A 711 -17.99 -8.97 -24.75
CA GLU A 711 -17.21 -8.42 -25.84
C GLU A 711 -18.18 -7.69 -26.80
N ILE A 712 -18.14 -6.37 -26.80
CA ILE A 712 -19.09 -5.54 -27.55
C ILE A 712 -18.37 -4.79 -28.66
N ASP A 713 -18.79 -5.05 -29.87
CA ASP A 713 -18.36 -4.29 -31.04
C ASP A 713 -19.13 -2.95 -31.07
N VAL A 714 -18.41 -1.86 -30.98
CA VAL A 714 -18.91 -0.47 -31.02
C VAL A 714 -18.40 0.30 -32.24
N GLY A 715 -18.02 -0.41 -33.29
CA GLY A 715 -17.49 0.17 -34.56
C GLY A 715 -16.02 0.59 -34.45
N GLU A 716 -15.26 0.02 -33.51
CA GLU A 716 -13.80 0.21 -33.35
C GLU A 716 -13.06 -1.01 -33.92
N GLU A 717 -11.73 -0.87 -34.12
CA GLU A 717 -10.91 -1.98 -34.65
C GLU A 717 -10.94 -3.24 -33.77
N VAL A 718 -11.14 -3.07 -32.46
CA VAL A 718 -11.20 -4.17 -31.50
C VAL A 718 -12.46 -4.01 -30.63
N PRO A 719 -13.26 -5.07 -30.43
CA PRO A 719 -14.40 -5.02 -29.51
C PRO A 719 -13.98 -4.62 -28.11
N ARG A 720 -14.83 -3.88 -27.41
CA ARG A 720 -14.59 -3.48 -26.03
C ARG A 720 -15.03 -4.57 -25.06
N THR A 721 -14.21 -4.83 -24.05
CA THR A 721 -14.63 -5.62 -22.89
C THR A 721 -15.49 -4.75 -21.99
N VAL A 722 -16.71 -5.20 -21.71
CA VAL A 722 -17.66 -4.54 -20.82
C VAL A 722 -18.09 -5.52 -19.73
N VAL A 723 -18.31 -5.02 -18.51
CA VAL A 723 -18.81 -5.82 -17.41
C VAL A 723 -20.13 -5.23 -16.91
N SER A 724 -21.18 -6.05 -16.85
CA SER A 724 -22.53 -5.62 -16.47
C SER A 724 -23.14 -6.48 -15.35
N GLY A 725 -24.01 -5.87 -14.54
CA GLY A 725 -24.72 -6.53 -13.42
C GLY A 725 -26.05 -7.18 -13.82
N LEU A 726 -26.13 -7.79 -14.99
CA LEU A 726 -27.40 -8.20 -15.61
C LEU A 726 -27.77 -9.69 -15.41
N VAL A 727 -26.94 -10.50 -14.78
CA VAL A 727 -27.15 -11.96 -14.62
C VAL A 727 -28.48 -12.32 -13.96
N LYS A 728 -28.97 -11.50 -13.02
CA LYS A 728 -30.23 -11.75 -12.32
C LYS A 728 -31.47 -11.46 -13.18
N TYR A 729 -31.32 -10.67 -14.24
CA TYR A 729 -32.44 -10.08 -14.97
C TYR A 729 -32.55 -10.59 -16.41
N ILE A 730 -31.43 -10.93 -17.05
CA ILE A 730 -31.38 -11.32 -18.45
C ILE A 730 -30.61 -12.62 -18.59
N PRO A 731 -31.20 -13.68 -19.12
CA PRO A 731 -30.53 -14.96 -19.41
C PRO A 731 -29.34 -14.79 -20.35
N LEU A 732 -28.27 -15.60 -20.16
CA LEU A 732 -27.06 -15.53 -20.97
C LEU A 732 -27.30 -15.68 -22.47
N GLU A 733 -28.24 -16.54 -22.84
CA GLU A 733 -28.63 -16.80 -24.22
C GLU A 733 -29.23 -15.56 -24.91
N GLU A 734 -29.93 -14.72 -24.14
CA GLU A 734 -30.49 -13.46 -24.63
C GLU A 734 -29.48 -12.31 -24.72
N MET A 735 -28.30 -12.46 -24.13
CA MET A 735 -27.22 -11.49 -24.28
C MET A 735 -26.43 -11.67 -25.60
N GLN A 736 -26.40 -12.87 -26.15
CA GLN A 736 -25.57 -13.20 -27.31
C GLN A 736 -26.12 -12.56 -28.61
N ASN A 737 -25.22 -11.99 -29.42
CA ASN A 737 -25.52 -11.40 -30.72
C ASN A 737 -26.63 -10.33 -30.69
N ARG A 738 -26.77 -9.60 -29.59
CA ARG A 738 -27.79 -8.59 -29.35
C ARG A 738 -27.26 -7.18 -29.57
N LYS A 739 -28.03 -6.33 -30.25
CA LYS A 739 -27.73 -4.90 -30.37
C LYS A 739 -28.21 -4.17 -29.12
N VAL A 740 -27.36 -3.30 -28.58
CA VAL A 740 -27.57 -2.54 -27.35
C VAL A 740 -27.05 -1.11 -27.48
N CYS A 741 -27.56 -0.19 -26.67
CA CYS A 741 -26.96 1.13 -26.51
C CYS A 741 -25.82 1.09 -25.48
N VAL A 742 -24.65 1.60 -25.84
CA VAL A 742 -23.42 1.53 -25.03
C VAL A 742 -22.85 2.92 -24.84
N LEU A 743 -22.62 3.32 -23.60
CA LEU A 743 -21.91 4.55 -23.24
C LEU A 743 -20.40 4.31 -23.27
N CYS A 744 -19.72 4.94 -24.24
CA CYS A 744 -18.36 4.64 -24.64
C CYS A 744 -17.28 5.56 -24.05
N ASN A 745 -17.63 6.70 -23.47
CA ASN A 745 -16.66 7.69 -22.99
C ASN A 745 -16.55 7.80 -21.46
N LEU A 746 -17.02 6.80 -20.72
CA LEU A 746 -16.70 6.64 -19.31
C LEU A 746 -15.22 6.24 -19.13
N LYS A 747 -14.63 6.66 -18.03
CA LYS A 747 -13.32 6.12 -17.63
C LYS A 747 -13.44 4.63 -17.34
N PRO A 748 -12.53 3.80 -17.87
CA PRO A 748 -12.56 2.38 -17.61
C PRO A 748 -12.48 2.07 -16.11
N VAL A 749 -13.40 1.24 -15.62
CA VAL A 749 -13.52 0.83 -14.21
C VAL A 749 -13.27 -0.67 -14.09
N ALA A 750 -12.48 -1.07 -13.09
CA ALA A 750 -12.29 -2.48 -12.80
C ALA A 750 -13.45 -3.00 -11.93
N MET A 751 -14.22 -3.94 -12.45
CA MET A 751 -15.31 -4.63 -11.74
C MET A 751 -14.88 -6.06 -11.46
N ARG A 752 -14.68 -6.38 -10.18
CA ARG A 752 -14.19 -7.70 -9.74
C ARG A 752 -12.97 -8.19 -10.52
N GLY A 753 -12.07 -7.24 -10.89
CA GLY A 753 -10.80 -7.55 -11.53
C GLY A 753 -10.79 -7.49 -13.05
N ILE A 754 -11.94 -7.44 -13.70
CA ILE A 754 -12.04 -7.24 -15.15
C ILE A 754 -12.33 -5.78 -15.43
N LYS A 755 -11.56 -5.19 -16.35
CA LYS A 755 -11.65 -3.79 -16.69
C LYS A 755 -12.77 -3.59 -17.70
N SER A 756 -13.86 -2.93 -17.26
CA SER A 756 -14.94 -2.50 -18.15
C SER A 756 -14.55 -1.21 -18.85
N HIS A 757 -14.58 -1.20 -20.19
CA HIS A 757 -14.20 -0.07 -21.02
C HIS A 757 -15.39 0.72 -21.56
N ALA A 758 -16.59 0.36 -21.14
CA ALA A 758 -17.84 1.03 -21.50
C ALA A 758 -18.95 0.58 -20.53
N MET A 759 -20.16 1.07 -20.69
CA MET A 759 -21.33 0.69 -19.92
C MET A 759 -22.53 0.41 -20.84
N VAL A 760 -23.11 -0.76 -20.72
CA VAL A 760 -24.37 -1.09 -21.39
C VAL A 760 -25.51 -0.36 -20.71
N LEU A 761 -26.35 0.36 -21.48
CA LEU A 761 -27.49 1.07 -20.93
C LEU A 761 -28.69 0.15 -20.75
N ALA A 762 -29.25 0.17 -19.55
CA ALA A 762 -30.42 -0.61 -19.20
C ALA A 762 -31.45 0.24 -18.45
N VAL A 763 -32.74 -0.07 -18.62
CA VAL A 763 -33.83 0.56 -17.88
C VAL A 763 -34.24 -0.32 -16.69
N SER A 764 -34.51 0.27 -15.55
CA SER A 764 -35.02 -0.45 -14.36
C SER A 764 -36.42 0.02 -14.00
N SER A 765 -37.26 -0.89 -13.47
CA SER A 765 -38.56 -0.55 -12.85
C SER A 765 -38.31 0.19 -11.52
N ASP A 766 -39.29 0.97 -11.06
CA ASP A 766 -39.22 1.76 -9.84
C ASP A 766 -38.87 0.93 -8.59
N ASP A 767 -39.30 -0.31 -8.54
CA ASP A 767 -39.01 -1.26 -7.47
C ASP A 767 -37.70 -2.05 -7.68
N HIS A 768 -36.95 -1.77 -8.75
CA HIS A 768 -35.70 -2.46 -9.16
C HIS A 768 -35.82 -3.98 -9.30
N THR A 769 -37.05 -4.52 -9.43
CA THR A 769 -37.27 -5.96 -9.61
C THR A 769 -37.08 -6.42 -11.05
N LYS A 770 -37.23 -5.52 -12.02
CA LYS A 770 -37.06 -5.79 -13.47
C LYS A 770 -36.05 -4.84 -14.07
N VAL A 771 -35.23 -5.36 -14.97
CA VAL A 771 -34.23 -4.60 -15.75
C VAL A 771 -34.28 -5.07 -17.20
N GLU A 772 -34.29 -4.14 -18.14
CA GLU A 772 -34.29 -4.40 -19.57
C GLU A 772 -33.22 -3.57 -20.30
N LEU A 773 -32.69 -4.08 -21.39
CA LEU A 773 -31.72 -3.35 -22.21
C LEU A 773 -32.38 -2.26 -23.04
N VAL A 774 -31.67 -1.15 -23.23
CA VAL A 774 -32.04 -0.13 -24.22
C VAL A 774 -31.58 -0.62 -25.61
N GLU A 775 -32.54 -0.92 -26.48
CA GLU A 775 -32.28 -1.50 -27.80
C GLU A 775 -32.41 -0.44 -28.91
N PRO A 776 -31.40 -0.31 -29.76
CA PRO A 776 -31.52 0.46 -30.98
C PRO A 776 -32.35 -0.32 -32.02
N PRO A 777 -32.91 0.33 -33.06
CA PRO A 777 -33.55 -0.34 -34.17
C PRO A 777 -32.67 -1.43 -34.82
N GLY A 778 -33.27 -2.54 -35.28
CA GLY A 778 -32.52 -3.66 -35.83
C GLY A 778 -31.59 -3.29 -36.98
N ASP A 779 -32.00 -2.30 -37.81
CA ASP A 779 -31.23 -1.81 -38.96
C ASP A 779 -30.17 -0.73 -38.60
N ALA A 780 -30.11 -0.28 -37.35
CA ALA A 780 -29.11 0.69 -36.92
C ALA A 780 -27.68 0.13 -37.09
N ALA A 781 -26.77 0.91 -37.65
CA ALA A 781 -25.41 0.47 -37.88
C ALA A 781 -24.63 0.32 -36.58
N VAL A 782 -23.82 -0.76 -36.47
CA VAL A 782 -22.92 -0.93 -35.32
C VAL A 782 -21.86 0.18 -35.34
N GLY A 783 -21.64 0.82 -34.18
CA GLY A 783 -20.75 1.98 -34.06
C GLY A 783 -21.45 3.32 -34.32
N GLU A 784 -22.70 3.32 -34.79
CA GLU A 784 -23.46 4.54 -34.98
C GLU A 784 -23.70 5.27 -33.67
N ARG A 785 -23.48 6.58 -33.65
CA ARG A 785 -23.72 7.41 -32.48
C ARG A 785 -25.23 7.71 -32.29
N VAL A 786 -25.73 7.52 -31.13
CA VAL A 786 -27.07 7.97 -30.72
C VAL A 786 -27.06 9.48 -30.57
N THR A 787 -28.03 10.14 -31.15
CA THR A 787 -28.19 11.60 -31.16
C THR A 787 -29.46 12.04 -30.44
N PHE A 788 -29.51 13.32 -30.05
CA PHE A 788 -30.61 13.94 -29.32
C PHE A 788 -31.02 15.22 -30.04
N ALA A 789 -32.26 15.27 -30.54
CA ALA A 789 -32.75 16.44 -31.25
C ALA A 789 -32.65 17.70 -30.38
N GLY A 790 -32.09 18.78 -30.91
CA GLY A 790 -31.87 20.02 -30.18
C GLY A 790 -30.59 20.09 -29.31
N TYR A 791 -29.85 19.00 -29.19
CA TYR A 791 -28.58 18.97 -28.47
C TYR A 791 -27.43 18.62 -29.39
N SER A 792 -26.86 19.67 -30.03
CA SER A 792 -25.72 19.53 -30.95
C SER A 792 -24.40 19.69 -30.19
N GLY A 793 -23.40 18.85 -30.47
CA GLY A 793 -22.07 18.91 -29.89
C GLY A 793 -21.28 17.62 -30.07
N GLU A 794 -19.98 17.72 -29.95
CA GLU A 794 -19.10 16.54 -29.96
C GLU A 794 -18.98 15.98 -28.51
N PRO A 795 -18.96 14.64 -28.36
CA PRO A 795 -18.78 14.01 -27.05
C PRO A 795 -17.41 14.32 -26.45
N GLU A 796 -17.34 14.39 -25.16
CA GLU A 796 -16.06 14.48 -24.48
C GLU A 796 -15.24 13.20 -24.73
N ALA A 797 -13.94 13.33 -24.95
CA ALA A 797 -13.07 12.17 -25.18
C ALA A 797 -13.06 11.18 -23.99
N SER A 798 -13.33 11.65 -22.77
CA SER A 798 -13.54 10.85 -21.57
C SER A 798 -14.19 11.69 -20.50
N LEU A 799 -15.31 11.22 -19.94
CA LEU A 799 -16.01 11.88 -18.85
C LEU A 799 -15.17 11.84 -17.58
N SER A 800 -14.95 12.99 -16.96
CA SER A 800 -14.20 13.10 -15.72
C SER A 800 -15.10 12.76 -14.53
N GLY A 801 -14.74 11.80 -13.71
CA GLY A 801 -15.46 11.50 -12.45
C GLY A 801 -15.51 12.69 -11.47
N LYS A 802 -14.69 13.74 -11.67
CA LYS A 802 -14.72 14.96 -10.87
C LYS A 802 -15.82 15.93 -11.31
N SER A 803 -16.23 15.90 -12.57
CA SER A 803 -17.26 16.80 -13.12
C SER A 803 -18.68 16.28 -12.90
N LYS A 804 -18.87 15.04 -12.42
CA LYS A 804 -20.17 14.38 -12.21
C LYS A 804 -21.12 14.52 -13.40
N VAL A 805 -20.58 14.65 -14.63
CA VAL A 805 -21.35 14.83 -15.87
C VAL A 805 -22.32 13.68 -16.06
N TRP A 806 -21.84 12.43 -15.86
CA TRP A 806 -22.68 11.25 -16.00
C TRP A 806 -23.80 11.25 -14.97
N GLU A 807 -23.48 11.42 -13.70
CA GLU A 807 -24.45 11.39 -12.59
C GLU A 807 -25.52 12.48 -12.74
N ASN A 808 -25.13 13.65 -13.23
CA ASN A 808 -26.08 14.76 -13.46
C ASN A 808 -27.00 14.48 -14.65
N LEU A 809 -26.50 13.87 -15.73
CA LEU A 809 -27.30 13.58 -16.93
C LEU A 809 -28.11 12.29 -16.78
N ALA A 810 -27.62 11.29 -16.03
CA ALA A 810 -28.30 10.03 -15.81
C ALA A 810 -29.66 10.19 -15.10
N ALA A 811 -29.80 11.21 -14.26
CA ALA A 811 -31.07 11.53 -13.60
C ALA A 811 -32.20 11.92 -14.57
N ASP A 812 -31.85 12.40 -15.77
CA ASP A 812 -32.78 12.82 -16.82
C ASP A 812 -32.97 11.77 -17.93
N LEU A 813 -32.30 10.59 -17.81
CA LEU A 813 -32.42 9.48 -18.75
C LEU A 813 -33.52 8.49 -18.31
N HIS A 814 -34.55 8.30 -19.14
CA HIS A 814 -35.67 7.41 -18.79
C HIS A 814 -36.37 6.83 -20.03
N SER A 815 -37.16 5.81 -19.85
CA SER A 815 -38.13 5.37 -20.86
C SER A 815 -39.44 6.14 -20.71
N ASN A 816 -40.04 6.54 -21.79
CA ASN A 816 -41.36 7.22 -21.74
C ASN A 816 -42.54 6.22 -21.76
N GLY A 817 -43.78 6.73 -21.75
CA GLY A 817 -45.00 5.91 -21.80
C GLY A 817 -45.18 5.09 -23.07
N GLU A 818 -44.44 5.40 -24.15
CA GLU A 818 -44.41 4.68 -25.43
C GLU A 818 -43.22 3.72 -25.55
N LEU A 819 -42.55 3.42 -24.44
CA LEU A 819 -41.39 2.55 -24.38
C LEU A 819 -40.17 3.07 -25.16
N VAL A 820 -40.09 4.36 -25.41
CA VAL A 820 -38.95 5.00 -26.09
C VAL A 820 -37.97 5.50 -25.04
N ALA A 821 -36.66 5.22 -25.25
CA ALA A 821 -35.61 5.76 -24.42
C ALA A 821 -35.43 7.28 -24.68
N CYS A 822 -35.45 8.11 -23.66
CA CYS A 822 -35.42 9.56 -23.73
C CYS A 822 -34.40 10.19 -22.78
N TYR A 823 -33.83 11.33 -23.19
CA TYR A 823 -33.21 12.30 -22.32
C TYR A 823 -34.19 13.45 -22.12
N LYS A 824 -34.73 13.62 -20.93
CA LYS A 824 -35.89 14.46 -20.69
C LYS A 824 -37.00 14.01 -21.67
N ASP A 825 -37.52 14.91 -22.49
CA ASP A 825 -38.57 14.57 -23.49
C ASP A 825 -37.99 14.25 -24.90
N VAL A 826 -36.64 14.16 -25.05
CA VAL A 826 -36.00 13.98 -26.36
C VAL A 826 -35.57 12.53 -26.56
N PRO A 827 -36.06 11.82 -27.60
CA PRO A 827 -35.73 10.44 -27.86
C PRO A 827 -34.24 10.17 -28.17
N PHE A 828 -33.76 9.01 -27.78
CA PHE A 828 -32.52 8.43 -28.29
C PHE A 828 -32.73 8.09 -29.77
N THR A 829 -32.01 8.74 -30.67
CA THR A 829 -32.28 8.62 -32.11
C THR A 829 -31.04 8.14 -32.87
N THR A 830 -31.22 7.15 -33.72
CA THR A 830 -30.25 6.69 -34.73
C THR A 830 -30.75 7.02 -36.13
N SER A 831 -29.94 6.79 -37.16
CA SER A 831 -30.36 6.94 -38.56
C SER A 831 -31.54 6.02 -38.95
N ALA A 832 -31.68 4.88 -38.27
CA ALA A 832 -32.72 3.89 -38.48
C ALA A 832 -33.99 4.11 -37.64
N GLY A 833 -33.99 5.08 -36.70
CA GLY A 833 -35.11 5.40 -35.85
C GLY A 833 -34.79 5.52 -34.36
N VAL A 834 -35.79 5.47 -33.52
CA VAL A 834 -35.65 5.66 -32.05
C VAL A 834 -35.31 4.38 -31.30
N CYS A 835 -34.50 4.49 -30.26
CA CYS A 835 -34.17 3.38 -29.37
C CYS A 835 -35.33 3.10 -28.39
N LYS A 836 -35.59 1.82 -28.10
CA LYS A 836 -36.75 1.38 -27.30
C LYS A 836 -36.35 0.41 -26.20
N VAL A 837 -37.23 0.23 -25.27
CA VAL A 837 -37.22 -0.84 -24.25
C VAL A 837 -38.42 -1.78 -24.46
N LYS A 838 -38.40 -2.99 -23.88
CA LYS A 838 -39.43 -3.98 -24.15
C LYS A 838 -40.74 -3.71 -23.44
N THR A 839 -40.75 -3.53 -22.15
CA THR A 839 -41.97 -3.45 -21.34
C THR A 839 -41.94 -2.38 -20.23
N ILE A 840 -40.78 -1.86 -19.84
CA ILE A 840 -40.68 -0.92 -18.75
C ILE A 840 -40.88 0.51 -19.25
N ALA A 841 -42.08 1.06 -18.98
CA ALA A 841 -42.40 2.45 -19.25
C ALA A 841 -42.09 3.31 -18.01
N ASN A 842 -41.64 4.54 -18.21
CA ASN A 842 -41.29 5.55 -17.20
C ASN A 842 -40.19 5.10 -16.23
N GLY A 843 -39.36 4.11 -16.60
CA GLY A 843 -38.25 3.60 -15.79
C GLY A 843 -36.98 4.39 -16.00
N GLU A 844 -36.10 4.43 -14.98
CA GLU A 844 -34.77 5.09 -15.06
C GLU A 844 -33.82 4.30 -15.95
N ILE A 845 -33.05 5.00 -16.81
CA ILE A 845 -32.00 4.43 -17.65
C ILE A 845 -30.63 4.70 -17.00
N ARG A 846 -29.94 3.63 -16.75
CA ARG A 846 -28.58 3.66 -16.21
C ARG A 846 -27.65 2.70 -16.94
#